data_c16983aaf694dc2866513db947e7dfc3
#
_entry.id   c16983aaf694dc2866513db947e7dfc3
#
_cell.length_a   1.000
_cell.length_b   1.000
_cell.length_c   1.000
_cell.angle_alpha   90.00
_cell.angle_beta   90.00
_cell.angle_gamma   90.00
#
_symmetry.space_group_name_H-M   'P 1'
#
loop_
_entity.id
_entity.type
_entity.pdbx_description
1 polymer ?
#
loop_
_entity_poly.entity_id
_entity_poly.type
_entity_poly.pdbx_seq_one_letter_code
_entity_poly.pdbx_strand_id
1 'polypeptide(L)'
;MTDIITNVVIGMPSQLFTMARSFKAVANGKIYIGKIDTDPVNPENQIQVYVENEDGSHIPVSQPIIINAAGYPVYNGQIAKFVTVQGHSMAVYDAYGSQQFNFPNVLKYDPDQLSVMLNLSWLRGMNGFLGGEVYPNKIGIDAKIGDLIPEGVRFVRLDGALMMMSTPLSSPLTITSYDSTVINDNIELYPISFFNEVNSGWKIAQNDAQLSRLLPLSGNIGIAYSPVTVEGIFNIQGDILIKPLLPKVTVDSRQLWLRSPRTWNESNQEFDYTPYDIRIVGNFLFDFYRQNASFDPGVGLAMQSAGTLELSGCELQGAWNSNVTMDYGRWVLADNLYSHDCGRGKIQDPDGSNRTGMAIIVNDPTEAHVHHIRCRNTWASSLFFSSRRPNRTLNLMIHDVSINTSGGNGLRIQSDDLVNGYGDGTAITRVNINAVTIKNCESHGLRGNFRNGVVTGLYVESSNAGVAIEGASDVSYDNVVIRNCSQGLLCRFYPVENTRMRFSNFLISGCSAEAVYFLRNSANTTTNLADIEFDGITIHALANGAKGFVFNGGPAAVPTTDLTLKNVRIVGAYPNTENGHYIVIINCRHIEVDNVNLRGCNGSAESYLQALATQSVIVNRLVAVQPFGTVNRPIYTNGSGSDAIVNITNCVAPDTTTGSIGYNPVPTKRYEANNQFANSSQPQQYPFTNSGALRGGDVNTLSTKDIANIVATLVNDISNGKFVVR
;
A
#
# COMPACT_ATOMS: atom_id res chain seq x y z
N MET A 1 -43.03 -43.12 8.69
CA MET A 1 -41.60 -42.86 8.37
C MET A 1 -41.13 -41.86 9.44
N THR A 2 -40.14 -42.23 10.20
CA THR A 2 -39.54 -41.30 11.16
C THR A 2 -38.90 -40.16 10.38
N ASP A 3 -39.28 -38.92 10.63
CA ASP A 3 -38.67 -37.73 10.05
C ASP A 3 -37.18 -37.75 10.39
N ILE A 4 -36.35 -37.88 9.36
CA ILE A 4 -34.91 -37.86 9.50
C ILE A 4 -34.49 -36.38 9.56
N ILE A 5 -33.97 -35.93 10.67
CA ILE A 5 -33.47 -34.57 10.84
C ILE A 5 -32.07 -34.52 10.21
N THR A 6 -31.99 -34.06 8.97
CA THR A 6 -30.72 -33.75 8.31
C THR A 6 -30.33 -32.33 8.67
N ASN A 7 -29.07 -32.11 9.00
CA ASN A 7 -28.63 -30.81 9.49
C ASN A 7 -27.21 -30.40 9.08
N VAL A 8 -26.64 -31.11 8.12
CA VAL A 8 -25.33 -30.75 7.54
C VAL A 8 -25.43 -30.74 6.04
N VAL A 9 -25.15 -29.61 5.41
CA VAL A 9 -25.19 -29.45 3.96
C VAL A 9 -23.86 -29.90 3.36
N ILE A 10 -23.89 -30.84 2.40
CA ILE A 10 -22.75 -31.29 1.63
C ILE A 10 -22.48 -30.34 0.43
N GLY A 11 -23.55 -29.95 -0.26
CA GLY A 11 -23.47 -29.08 -1.40
C GLY A 11 -24.79 -28.37 -1.69
N MET A 12 -24.73 -27.06 -1.88
CA MET A 12 -25.87 -26.24 -2.31
C MET A 12 -26.09 -26.39 -3.81
N PRO A 13 -27.33 -26.22 -4.32
CA PRO A 13 -27.60 -26.26 -5.77
C PRO A 13 -26.77 -25.26 -6.59
N SER A 14 -26.33 -24.16 -5.98
CA SER A 14 -25.48 -23.14 -6.61
C SER A 14 -23.98 -23.38 -6.45
N GLN A 15 -23.58 -24.45 -5.76
CA GLN A 15 -22.16 -24.71 -5.47
C GLN A 15 -21.48 -25.41 -6.65
N LEU A 16 -20.54 -24.72 -7.28
CA LEU A 16 -19.70 -25.24 -8.33
C LEU A 16 -18.43 -25.88 -7.74
N PHE A 17 -18.15 -27.13 -8.10
CA PHE A 17 -16.89 -27.78 -7.75
C PHE A 17 -15.86 -27.53 -8.86
N THR A 18 -14.73 -26.94 -8.49
CA THR A 18 -13.62 -26.61 -9.41
C THR A 18 -12.40 -27.47 -9.11
N MET A 19 -11.52 -27.62 -10.10
CA MET A 19 -10.25 -28.35 -9.92
C MET A 19 -9.31 -27.56 -9.01
N ALA A 20 -8.58 -28.24 -8.13
CA ALA A 20 -7.73 -27.64 -7.10
C ALA A 20 -6.62 -26.70 -7.63
N ARG A 21 -6.17 -26.88 -8.88
CA ARG A 21 -5.10 -26.11 -9.50
C ARG A 21 -5.53 -25.30 -10.73
N SER A 22 -6.81 -25.23 -11.01
CA SER A 22 -7.35 -24.44 -12.12
C SER A 22 -8.79 -24.05 -11.83
N PHE A 23 -9.27 -22.94 -12.41
CA PHE A 23 -10.68 -22.51 -12.28
C PHE A 23 -11.65 -23.31 -13.17
N LYS A 24 -11.24 -24.47 -13.68
CA LYS A 24 -12.11 -25.32 -14.48
C LYS A 24 -13.01 -26.17 -13.58
N ALA A 25 -14.23 -26.41 -14.00
CA ALA A 25 -15.16 -27.28 -13.30
C ALA A 25 -14.59 -28.71 -13.19
N VAL A 26 -14.89 -29.39 -12.08
CA VAL A 26 -14.65 -30.83 -11.91
C VAL A 26 -15.73 -31.59 -12.70
N ALA A 27 -15.62 -31.53 -14.03
CA ALA A 27 -16.62 -32.13 -14.94
C ALA A 27 -16.64 -33.65 -14.80
N ASN A 28 -17.83 -34.22 -14.65
CA ASN A 28 -18.07 -35.68 -14.51
C ASN A 28 -17.29 -36.31 -13.34
N GLY A 29 -17.01 -35.53 -12.31
CA GLY A 29 -16.32 -35.98 -11.10
C GLY A 29 -17.22 -36.69 -10.12
N LYS A 30 -16.65 -37.04 -8.97
CA LYS A 30 -17.32 -37.82 -7.92
C LYS A 30 -17.03 -37.21 -6.55
N ILE A 31 -18.05 -37.18 -5.66
CA ILE A 31 -17.91 -36.79 -4.26
C ILE A 31 -18.19 -38.02 -3.39
N TYR A 32 -17.28 -38.26 -2.45
CA TYR A 32 -17.43 -39.29 -1.42
C TYR A 32 -17.56 -38.63 -0.04
N ILE A 33 -18.45 -39.15 0.78
CA ILE A 33 -18.79 -38.64 2.11
C ILE A 33 -18.65 -39.74 3.15
N GLY A 34 -17.82 -39.53 4.14
CA GLY A 34 -17.53 -40.53 5.17
C GLY A 34 -17.62 -39.96 6.60
N LYS A 35 -17.31 -40.81 7.58
CA LYS A 35 -17.17 -40.42 8.97
C LYS A 35 -16.03 -39.41 9.11
N ILE A 36 -16.15 -38.47 10.05
CA ILE A 36 -15.09 -37.48 10.35
C ILE A 36 -13.75 -38.20 10.57
N ASP A 37 -12.67 -37.59 10.07
CA ASP A 37 -11.28 -38.05 10.18
C ASP A 37 -11.03 -39.45 9.59
N THR A 38 -11.86 -39.89 8.65
CA THR A 38 -11.66 -41.14 7.91
C THR A 38 -11.61 -40.90 6.40
N ASP A 39 -11.06 -41.86 5.66
CA ASP A 39 -11.08 -41.81 4.21
C ASP A 39 -12.49 -42.19 3.68
N PRO A 40 -13.23 -41.24 3.08
CA PRO A 40 -14.60 -41.47 2.61
C PRO A 40 -14.70 -42.34 1.35
N VAL A 41 -13.58 -42.63 0.69
CA VAL A 41 -13.57 -43.54 -0.48
C VAL A 41 -13.77 -44.99 -0.05
N ASN A 42 -13.31 -45.35 1.13
CA ASN A 42 -13.52 -46.68 1.70
C ASN A 42 -15.01 -46.86 2.06
N PRO A 43 -15.71 -47.85 1.50
CA PRO A 43 -17.12 -48.07 1.75
C PRO A 43 -17.50 -48.26 3.21
N GLU A 44 -16.61 -48.78 4.07
CA GLU A 44 -16.86 -48.98 5.50
C GLU A 44 -16.92 -47.64 6.29
N ASN A 45 -16.33 -46.58 5.73
CA ASN A 45 -16.32 -45.27 6.30
C ASN A 45 -17.48 -44.38 5.81
N GLN A 46 -18.15 -44.77 4.74
CA GLN A 46 -19.22 -43.99 4.13
C GLN A 46 -20.41 -43.86 5.07
N ILE A 47 -21.01 -42.66 5.06
CA ILE A 47 -22.25 -42.36 5.79
C ILE A 47 -23.40 -42.14 4.82
N GLN A 48 -24.63 -42.28 5.30
CA GLN A 48 -25.82 -42.06 4.47
C GLN A 48 -25.93 -40.59 4.09
N VAL A 49 -26.08 -40.35 2.81
CA VAL A 49 -26.35 -39.04 2.20
C VAL A 49 -27.78 -38.97 1.74
N TYR A 50 -28.38 -37.80 1.80
CA TYR A 50 -29.75 -37.55 1.35
C TYR A 50 -29.81 -36.41 0.35
N VAL A 51 -30.73 -36.45 -0.57
CA VAL A 51 -31.20 -35.30 -1.34
C VAL A 51 -32.36 -34.68 -0.60
N GLU A 52 -32.31 -33.38 -0.38
CA GLU A 52 -33.41 -32.61 0.17
C GLU A 52 -34.23 -31.99 -0.95
N ASN A 53 -35.52 -32.30 -0.97
CA ASN A 53 -36.50 -31.77 -1.91
C ASN A 53 -37.00 -30.37 -1.43
N GLU A 54 -37.69 -29.66 -2.32
CA GLU A 54 -38.27 -28.35 -2.02
C GLU A 54 -39.35 -28.39 -0.91
N ASP A 55 -40.02 -29.54 -0.76
CA ASP A 55 -41.03 -29.78 0.28
C ASP A 55 -40.41 -30.17 1.63
N GLY A 56 -39.06 -30.20 1.73
CA GLY A 56 -38.35 -30.62 2.93
C GLY A 56 -38.23 -32.13 3.12
N SER A 57 -38.71 -32.94 2.20
CA SER A 57 -38.55 -34.40 2.24
C SER A 57 -37.12 -34.83 1.85
N HIS A 58 -36.68 -35.96 2.40
CA HIS A 58 -35.33 -36.47 2.24
C HIS A 58 -35.31 -37.82 1.56
N ILE A 59 -34.57 -37.93 0.45
CA ILE A 59 -34.40 -39.16 -0.32
C ILE A 59 -32.99 -39.70 -0.08
N PRO A 60 -32.80 -40.91 0.45
CA PRO A 60 -31.48 -41.50 0.62
C PRO A 60 -30.83 -41.77 -0.75
N VAL A 61 -29.55 -41.41 -0.85
CA VAL A 61 -28.78 -41.53 -2.10
C VAL A 61 -27.55 -42.39 -1.84
N SER A 62 -27.25 -43.25 -2.83
CA SER A 62 -26.03 -44.05 -2.83
C SER A 62 -24.81 -43.18 -3.22
N GLN A 63 -23.67 -43.53 -2.70
CA GLN A 63 -22.40 -42.89 -3.03
C GLN A 63 -21.67 -43.63 -4.17
N PRO A 64 -20.84 -42.96 -4.95
CA PRO A 64 -20.50 -41.53 -4.87
C PRO A 64 -21.59 -40.62 -5.45
N ILE A 65 -21.65 -39.37 -4.96
CA ILE A 65 -22.43 -38.30 -5.57
C ILE A 65 -21.74 -37.89 -6.87
N ILE A 66 -22.49 -37.82 -7.96
CA ILE A 66 -21.96 -37.51 -9.29
C ILE A 66 -21.98 -35.99 -9.50
N ILE A 67 -20.90 -35.47 -10.06
CA ILE A 67 -20.78 -34.08 -10.53
C ILE A 67 -21.03 -34.08 -12.04
N ASN A 68 -21.91 -33.21 -12.55
CA ASN A 68 -22.19 -33.12 -13.98
C ASN A 68 -21.04 -32.46 -14.77
N ALA A 69 -21.17 -32.38 -16.09
CA ALA A 69 -20.17 -31.77 -16.95
C ALA A 69 -19.95 -30.26 -16.66
N ALA A 70 -20.92 -29.59 -16.07
CA ALA A 70 -20.81 -28.17 -15.64
C ALA A 70 -20.21 -27.97 -14.24
N GLY A 71 -19.92 -29.06 -13.50
CA GLY A 71 -19.28 -28.99 -12.17
C GLY A 71 -20.26 -28.97 -11.00
N TYR A 72 -21.54 -29.23 -11.21
CA TYR A 72 -22.54 -29.25 -10.13
C TYR A 72 -22.88 -30.67 -9.69
N PRO A 73 -23.07 -30.92 -8.39
CA PRO A 73 -23.56 -32.22 -7.92
C PRO A 73 -24.99 -32.43 -8.35
N VAL A 74 -25.28 -33.68 -8.85
CA VAL A 74 -26.57 -34.03 -9.44
C VAL A 74 -27.12 -35.30 -8.88
N TYR A 75 -28.47 -35.38 -8.83
CA TYR A 75 -29.24 -36.59 -8.58
C TYR A 75 -30.21 -36.81 -9.74
N ASN A 76 -30.18 -37.99 -10.36
CA ASN A 76 -30.96 -38.30 -11.55
C ASN A 76 -30.83 -37.27 -12.69
N GLY A 77 -29.61 -36.69 -12.84
CA GLY A 77 -29.30 -35.70 -13.87
C GLY A 77 -29.72 -34.27 -13.56
N GLN A 78 -30.39 -34.02 -12.45
CA GLN A 78 -30.80 -32.70 -12.00
C GLN A 78 -29.86 -32.22 -10.86
N ILE A 79 -29.56 -30.91 -10.84
CA ILE A 79 -28.82 -30.31 -9.77
C ILE A 79 -29.64 -30.39 -8.48
N ALA A 80 -29.04 -30.91 -7.41
CA ALA A 80 -29.74 -31.17 -6.16
C ALA A 80 -28.96 -30.68 -4.95
N LYS A 81 -29.68 -30.45 -3.84
CA LYS A 81 -29.11 -30.17 -2.52
C LYS A 81 -28.84 -31.48 -1.80
N PHE A 82 -27.60 -31.71 -1.40
CA PHE A 82 -27.21 -32.92 -0.67
C PHE A 82 -26.94 -32.59 0.79
N VAL A 83 -27.45 -33.44 1.70
CA VAL A 83 -27.38 -33.24 3.16
C VAL A 83 -27.04 -34.53 3.89
N THR A 84 -26.53 -34.42 5.11
CA THR A 84 -26.30 -35.52 6.04
C THR A 84 -26.86 -35.22 7.41
N VAL A 85 -26.94 -36.22 8.29
CA VAL A 85 -27.40 -36.07 9.68
C VAL A 85 -26.27 -35.71 10.63
N GLN A 86 -25.00 -35.78 10.20
CA GLN A 86 -23.82 -35.57 11.07
C GLN A 86 -22.69 -34.90 10.30
N GLY A 87 -21.71 -34.37 11.02
CA GLY A 87 -20.44 -33.91 10.43
C GLY A 87 -19.75 -35.05 9.67
N HIS A 88 -18.96 -34.73 8.67
CA HIS A 88 -18.43 -35.72 7.74
C HIS A 88 -17.03 -35.38 7.23
N SER A 89 -16.34 -36.37 6.69
CA SER A 89 -15.24 -36.18 5.77
C SER A 89 -15.75 -36.12 4.33
N MET A 90 -15.09 -35.38 3.46
CA MET A 90 -15.45 -35.24 2.05
C MET A 90 -14.23 -35.34 1.15
N ALA A 91 -14.29 -36.20 0.13
CA ALA A 91 -13.26 -36.25 -0.92
C ALA A 91 -13.89 -36.04 -2.29
N VAL A 92 -13.28 -35.21 -3.12
CA VAL A 92 -13.73 -34.87 -4.47
C VAL A 92 -12.71 -35.36 -5.47
N TYR A 93 -13.16 -36.14 -6.43
CA TYR A 93 -12.36 -36.72 -7.51
C TYR A 93 -12.85 -36.22 -8.87
N ASP A 94 -11.93 -36.05 -9.81
CA ASP A 94 -12.28 -35.76 -11.19
C ASP A 94 -12.71 -37.02 -11.97
N ALA A 95 -13.07 -36.86 -13.24
CA ALA A 95 -13.48 -37.93 -14.10
C ALA A 95 -12.39 -39.01 -14.33
N TYR A 96 -11.13 -38.67 -14.12
CA TYR A 96 -9.97 -39.55 -14.31
C TYR A 96 -9.54 -40.26 -13.02
N GLY A 97 -10.24 -40.01 -11.91
CA GLY A 97 -9.93 -40.58 -10.60
C GLY A 97 -8.80 -39.87 -9.84
N SER A 98 -8.45 -38.67 -10.27
CA SER A 98 -7.50 -37.85 -9.51
C SER A 98 -8.21 -37.03 -8.42
N GLN A 99 -7.71 -37.12 -7.19
CA GLN A 99 -8.27 -36.41 -6.07
C GLN A 99 -8.01 -34.90 -6.21
N GLN A 100 -9.06 -34.11 -6.20
CA GLN A 100 -9.01 -32.66 -6.30
C GLN A 100 -9.04 -32.01 -4.93
N PHE A 101 -9.89 -32.49 -4.02
CA PHE A 101 -10.00 -31.99 -2.64
C PHE A 101 -10.21 -33.15 -1.68
N ASN A 102 -9.70 -32.95 -0.45
CA ASN A 102 -9.95 -33.81 0.69
C ASN A 102 -10.14 -32.95 1.94
N PHE A 103 -11.30 -33.03 2.53
CA PHE A 103 -11.67 -32.38 3.78
C PHE A 103 -11.93 -33.46 4.83
N PRO A 104 -11.00 -33.71 5.76
CA PRO A 104 -11.15 -34.79 6.73
C PRO A 104 -12.26 -34.49 7.74
N ASN A 105 -12.59 -33.23 7.95
CA ASN A 105 -13.53 -32.82 8.96
C ASN A 105 -14.37 -31.62 8.49
N VAL A 106 -15.56 -31.87 8.02
CA VAL A 106 -16.60 -30.87 7.76
C VAL A 106 -17.54 -30.89 8.95
N LEU A 107 -17.36 -29.96 9.85
CA LEU A 107 -18.16 -29.87 11.06
C LEU A 107 -19.61 -29.51 10.74
N LYS A 108 -20.49 -29.96 11.61
CA LYS A 108 -21.88 -29.56 11.60
C LYS A 108 -22.00 -28.07 11.90
N TYR A 109 -22.30 -27.28 10.89
CA TYR A 109 -22.60 -25.87 11.02
C TYR A 109 -24.02 -25.62 10.55
N ASP A 110 -24.93 -25.44 11.51
CA ASP A 110 -26.33 -25.14 11.23
C ASP A 110 -26.59 -23.68 11.67
N PRO A 111 -26.91 -22.76 10.74
CA PRO A 111 -27.31 -21.41 11.08
C PRO A 111 -28.63 -21.35 11.87
N ASP A 112 -29.46 -22.41 11.81
CA ASP A 112 -30.71 -22.54 12.59
C ASP A 112 -30.52 -23.20 13.97
N GLN A 113 -29.28 -23.32 14.44
CA GLN A 113 -28.98 -23.93 15.75
C GLN A 113 -29.56 -23.22 16.95
N LEU A 114 -30.21 -22.08 16.80
CA LEU A 114 -30.99 -21.51 17.87
C LEU A 114 -32.04 -22.51 18.39
N SER A 115 -32.69 -23.25 17.49
CA SER A 115 -33.65 -24.30 17.85
C SER A 115 -32.99 -25.55 18.44
N VAL A 116 -31.73 -25.84 18.10
CA VAL A 116 -31.01 -27.03 18.61
C VAL A 116 -30.19 -26.70 19.85
N MET A 117 -29.65 -25.50 20.04
CA MET A 117 -29.01 -25.03 21.26
C MET A 117 -30.04 -24.76 22.37
N LEU A 118 -31.27 -24.41 22.02
CA LEU A 118 -32.41 -24.39 22.91
C LEU A 118 -32.91 -25.82 23.18
N ASN A 119 -32.15 -26.85 22.80
CA ASN A 119 -32.48 -28.22 23.03
C ASN A 119 -32.71 -28.46 24.54
N LEU A 120 -33.83 -29.06 24.83
CA LEU A 120 -34.44 -29.32 26.15
C LEU A 120 -33.48 -29.80 27.26
N SER A 121 -32.30 -30.33 26.93
CA SER A 121 -31.33 -30.74 27.94
C SER A 121 -30.63 -29.57 28.64
N TRP A 122 -30.43 -28.46 27.93
CA TRP A 122 -29.84 -27.23 28.48
C TRP A 122 -30.88 -26.43 29.26
N LEU A 123 -32.11 -26.37 28.73
CA LEU A 123 -33.30 -25.86 29.45
C LEU A 123 -33.67 -26.71 30.66
N ARG A 124 -33.44 -28.02 30.63
CA ARG A 124 -33.64 -28.92 31.78
C ARG A 124 -32.67 -28.62 32.91
N GLY A 125 -31.43 -28.21 32.63
CA GLY A 125 -30.49 -27.72 33.66
C GLY A 125 -30.96 -26.44 34.34
N MET A 126 -31.69 -25.59 33.62
CA MET A 126 -32.29 -24.35 34.15
C MET A 126 -33.63 -24.62 34.88
N ASN A 127 -34.37 -25.68 34.55
CA ASN A 127 -35.64 -26.01 35.15
C ASN A 127 -35.54 -26.42 36.65
N GLY A 128 -34.39 -26.91 37.09
CA GLY A 128 -34.13 -27.10 38.51
C GLY A 128 -34.17 -25.79 39.32
N PHE A 129 -34.00 -24.67 38.65
CA PHE A 129 -34.00 -23.34 39.26
C PHE A 129 -35.37 -22.62 39.22
N LEU A 130 -36.28 -23.02 38.35
CA LEU A 130 -37.57 -22.37 38.13
C LEU A 130 -38.76 -23.06 38.80
N GLY A 131 -38.53 -23.98 39.76
CA GLY A 131 -39.59 -24.58 40.60
C GLY A 131 -40.70 -25.29 39.82
N GLY A 132 -40.33 -26.24 38.97
CA GLY A 132 -41.12 -27.43 38.63
C GLY A 132 -42.43 -27.25 37.88
N GLU A 133 -42.47 -26.82 36.68
CA GLU A 133 -43.31 -27.33 35.61
C GLU A 133 -42.81 -26.79 34.25
N VAL A 134 -42.40 -27.70 33.37
CA VAL A 134 -41.88 -27.33 32.02
C VAL A 134 -43.06 -27.05 31.13
N TYR A 135 -43.30 -25.76 30.87
CA TYR A 135 -44.13 -25.38 29.74
C TYR A 135 -43.18 -25.10 28.54
N PRO A 136 -43.29 -25.85 27.46
CA PRO A 136 -42.33 -25.72 26.33
C PRO A 136 -42.32 -24.34 25.65
N ASN A 137 -43.23 -23.45 25.96
CA ASN A 137 -43.38 -22.15 25.34
C ASN A 137 -43.02 -20.96 26.26
N LYS A 138 -42.51 -21.15 27.46
CA LYS A 138 -42.12 -20.07 28.37
C LYS A 138 -40.65 -20.18 28.78
N ILE A 139 -39.77 -19.65 27.96
CA ILE A 139 -38.38 -19.40 28.34
C ILE A 139 -38.34 -18.02 29.02
N GLY A 140 -37.72 -17.95 30.21
CA GLY A 140 -37.59 -16.71 30.95
C GLY A 140 -38.76 -16.42 31.92
N ILE A 141 -38.51 -15.56 32.90
CA ILE A 141 -39.49 -15.10 33.90
C ILE A 141 -40.22 -13.90 33.31
N ASP A 142 -41.55 -13.90 33.34
CA ASP A 142 -42.35 -12.73 33.01
C ASP A 142 -42.06 -11.65 34.06
N ALA A 143 -41.61 -10.47 33.62
CA ALA A 143 -41.21 -9.39 34.51
C ALA A 143 -41.64 -8.02 33.97
N LYS A 144 -41.79 -7.06 34.86
CA LYS A 144 -42.09 -5.65 34.55
C LYS A 144 -41.03 -4.75 35.17
N ILE A 145 -41.01 -3.51 34.76
CA ILE A 145 -40.22 -2.47 35.44
C ILE A 145 -40.63 -2.39 36.89
N GLY A 146 -39.69 -2.43 37.82
CA GLY A 146 -39.89 -2.45 39.26
C GLY A 146 -39.86 -3.84 39.86
N ASP A 147 -39.93 -4.92 39.10
CA ASP A 147 -39.87 -6.28 39.62
C ASP A 147 -38.47 -6.65 40.05
N LEU A 148 -38.37 -7.38 41.14
CA LEU A 148 -37.14 -7.97 41.66
C LEU A 148 -36.91 -9.33 41.00
N ILE A 149 -35.84 -9.44 40.21
CA ILE A 149 -35.46 -10.70 39.57
C ILE A 149 -34.50 -11.46 40.50
N PRO A 150 -34.77 -12.75 40.78
CA PRO A 150 -33.94 -13.56 41.66
C PRO A 150 -32.52 -13.80 41.11
N GLU A 151 -31.61 -14.11 42.05
CA GLU A 151 -30.30 -14.67 41.70
C GLU A 151 -30.41 -15.92 40.81
N GLY A 152 -29.44 -16.15 39.95
CA GLY A 152 -29.39 -17.30 39.04
C GLY A 152 -30.20 -17.15 37.75
N VAL A 153 -31.08 -16.16 37.66
CA VAL A 153 -31.87 -15.91 36.46
C VAL A 153 -31.00 -15.29 35.37
N ARG A 154 -31.11 -15.78 34.14
CA ARG A 154 -30.44 -15.25 32.94
C ARG A 154 -31.41 -14.71 31.90
N PHE A 155 -32.65 -15.23 31.90
CA PHE A 155 -33.64 -14.86 30.87
C PHE A 155 -34.87 -14.26 31.54
N VAL A 156 -35.32 -13.14 31.02
CA VAL A 156 -36.55 -12.44 31.43
C VAL A 156 -37.41 -12.10 30.22
N ARG A 157 -38.71 -12.10 30.39
CA ARG A 157 -39.66 -11.67 29.38
C ARG A 157 -40.26 -10.33 29.79
N LEU A 158 -39.88 -9.28 29.11
CA LEU A 158 -40.34 -7.91 29.30
C LEU A 158 -41.34 -7.54 28.20
N ASP A 159 -42.58 -7.20 28.54
CA ASP A 159 -43.65 -6.91 27.60
C ASP A 159 -43.76 -7.92 26.43
N GLY A 160 -43.61 -9.20 26.76
CA GLY A 160 -43.64 -10.29 25.80
C GLY A 160 -42.35 -10.54 25.02
N ALA A 161 -41.38 -9.60 25.03
CA ALA A 161 -40.07 -9.79 24.41
C ALA A 161 -39.14 -10.59 25.32
N LEU A 162 -38.55 -11.66 24.80
CA LEU A 162 -37.58 -12.46 25.54
C LEU A 162 -36.20 -11.75 25.47
N MET A 163 -35.71 -11.43 26.67
CA MET A 163 -34.43 -10.77 26.90
C MET A 163 -33.48 -11.69 27.70
N MET A 164 -32.19 -11.50 27.54
CA MET A 164 -31.17 -12.25 28.26
C MET A 164 -30.11 -11.34 28.87
N MET A 165 -29.50 -11.75 29.95
CA MET A 165 -28.30 -11.18 30.52
C MET A 165 -27.05 -11.91 30.00
N SER A 166 -25.89 -11.24 29.99
CA SER A 166 -24.61 -11.83 29.55
C SER A 166 -24.26 -13.08 30.37
N THR A 167 -24.53 -13.04 31.69
CA THR A 167 -24.37 -14.14 32.63
C THR A 167 -25.60 -14.24 33.51
N PRO A 168 -25.86 -15.39 34.14
CA PRO A 168 -26.85 -15.46 35.19
C PRO A 168 -26.58 -14.45 36.32
N LEU A 169 -27.63 -13.89 36.92
CA LEU A 169 -27.49 -12.94 38.02
C LEU A 169 -26.77 -13.57 39.21
N SER A 170 -25.76 -12.90 39.73
CA SER A 170 -25.03 -13.31 40.95
C SER A 170 -25.71 -12.82 42.21
N SER A 171 -26.70 -11.95 42.10
CA SER A 171 -27.53 -11.44 43.21
C SER A 171 -28.87 -10.96 42.65
N PRO A 172 -29.92 -10.87 43.48
CA PRO A 172 -31.21 -10.35 43.06
C PRO A 172 -31.11 -8.92 42.51
N LEU A 173 -31.86 -8.62 41.46
CA LEU A 173 -31.78 -7.35 40.71
C LEU A 173 -33.19 -6.81 40.43
N THR A 174 -33.38 -5.50 40.62
CA THR A 174 -34.62 -4.83 40.21
C THR A 174 -34.50 -4.23 38.80
N ILE A 175 -35.42 -4.55 37.91
CA ILE A 175 -35.46 -3.97 36.57
C ILE A 175 -35.96 -2.53 36.63
N THR A 176 -35.18 -1.57 36.13
CA THR A 176 -35.56 -0.15 36.17
C THR A 176 -35.88 0.44 34.79
N SER A 177 -35.51 -0.23 33.70
CA SER A 177 -35.73 0.30 32.34
C SER A 177 -35.87 -0.83 31.34
N TYR A 178 -36.68 -0.62 30.29
CA TYR A 178 -36.71 -1.46 29.10
C TYR A 178 -35.48 -1.24 28.20
N ASP A 179 -34.77 -0.13 28.36
CA ASP A 179 -33.62 0.23 27.56
C ASP A 179 -32.34 -0.51 27.99
N SER A 180 -32.52 -1.73 28.52
CA SER A 180 -31.44 -2.68 28.84
C SER A 180 -30.35 -2.14 29.75
N THR A 181 -30.66 -1.11 30.53
CA THR A 181 -29.70 -0.58 31.48
C THR A 181 -30.10 -0.98 32.88
N VAL A 182 -29.30 -1.77 33.42
CA VAL A 182 -29.54 -2.24 34.75
C VAL A 182 -28.64 -1.61 35.76
N ILE A 183 -29.27 -1.30 36.76
CA ILE A 183 -28.92 -0.90 38.07
C ILE A 183 -27.91 -1.83 38.66
N ASN A 184 -26.91 -1.28 39.24
CA ASN A 184 -25.82 -1.98 39.90
C ASN A 184 -24.96 -2.84 38.96
N ASP A 185 -23.76 -2.37 38.74
CA ASP A 185 -22.61 -3.12 38.22
C ASP A 185 -22.70 -3.67 36.78
N ASN A 186 -23.16 -2.87 35.82
CA ASN A 186 -22.98 -3.17 34.40
C ASN A 186 -23.66 -4.43 33.87
N ILE A 187 -24.74 -4.87 34.47
CA ILE A 187 -25.55 -5.96 33.93
C ILE A 187 -26.52 -5.38 32.91
N GLU A 188 -26.51 -5.93 31.71
CA GLU A 188 -27.36 -5.50 30.60
C GLU A 188 -28.27 -6.61 30.11
N LEU A 189 -29.48 -6.22 29.70
CA LEU A 189 -30.44 -7.08 29.05
C LEU A 189 -30.34 -6.96 27.56
N TYR A 190 -30.26 -8.07 26.86
CA TYR A 190 -30.16 -8.12 25.41
C TYR A 190 -31.32 -8.91 24.81
N PRO A 191 -31.88 -8.50 23.67
CA PRO A 191 -32.79 -9.33 22.90
C PRO A 191 -32.24 -10.71 22.64
N ILE A 192 -33.04 -11.76 22.70
CA ILE A 192 -32.62 -13.13 22.44
C ILE A 192 -32.05 -13.34 21.04
N SER A 193 -32.39 -12.47 20.09
CA SER A 193 -31.82 -12.49 18.75
C SER A 193 -30.30 -12.33 18.72
N PHE A 194 -29.69 -11.81 19.79
CA PHE A 194 -28.24 -11.68 19.93
C PHE A 194 -27.61 -12.77 20.80
N PHE A 195 -28.30 -13.89 20.94
CA PHE A 195 -27.86 -14.99 21.84
C PHE A 195 -26.42 -15.46 21.53
N ASN A 196 -26.09 -15.65 20.27
CA ASN A 196 -24.78 -16.14 19.87
C ASN A 196 -23.67 -15.14 20.18
N GLU A 197 -23.89 -13.86 19.89
CA GLU A 197 -22.95 -12.77 20.13
C GLU A 197 -22.71 -12.62 21.63
N VAL A 198 -23.77 -12.50 22.43
CA VAL A 198 -23.66 -12.34 23.89
C VAL A 198 -23.02 -13.56 24.54
N ASN A 199 -23.37 -14.77 24.09
CA ASN A 199 -22.79 -15.99 24.61
C ASN A 199 -21.29 -16.15 24.24
N SER A 200 -20.87 -15.50 23.16
CA SER A 200 -19.47 -15.41 22.75
C SER A 200 -18.73 -14.22 23.39
N GLY A 201 -19.32 -13.55 24.37
CA GLY A 201 -18.72 -12.45 25.12
C GLY A 201 -18.87 -11.08 24.50
N TRP A 202 -19.75 -10.91 23.49
CA TRP A 202 -20.06 -9.60 22.92
C TRP A 202 -21.03 -8.83 23.81
N LYS A 203 -20.74 -7.54 23.99
CA LYS A 203 -21.65 -6.54 24.57
C LYS A 203 -22.41 -5.87 23.42
N ILE A 204 -23.72 -5.76 23.50
CA ILE A 204 -24.54 -5.24 22.40
C ILE A 204 -25.04 -3.85 22.72
N ALA A 205 -24.70 -2.88 21.90
CA ALA A 205 -25.25 -1.53 21.96
C ALA A 205 -26.47 -1.41 21.05
N GLN A 206 -27.60 -1.02 21.59
CA GLN A 206 -28.88 -0.84 20.89
C GLN A 206 -29.29 0.64 20.81
N ASN A 207 -28.55 1.53 21.46
CA ASN A 207 -28.74 2.98 21.45
C ASN A 207 -27.46 3.70 21.88
N ASP A 208 -27.43 5.02 21.74
CA ASP A 208 -26.28 5.87 22.08
C ASP A 208 -25.92 5.84 23.56
N ALA A 209 -26.89 5.77 24.45
CA ALA A 209 -26.63 5.74 25.89
C ALA A 209 -25.87 4.46 26.29
N GLN A 210 -26.27 3.31 25.73
CA GLN A 210 -25.52 2.06 25.92
C GLN A 210 -24.13 2.12 25.32
N LEU A 211 -24.00 2.56 24.08
CA LEU A 211 -22.69 2.65 23.42
C LEU A 211 -21.73 3.56 24.19
N SER A 212 -22.19 4.73 24.62
CA SER A 212 -21.38 5.68 25.40
C SER A 212 -20.88 5.09 26.72
N ARG A 213 -21.65 4.20 27.34
CA ARG A 213 -21.27 3.49 28.56
C ARG A 213 -20.32 2.33 28.27
N LEU A 214 -20.52 1.58 27.17
CA LEU A 214 -19.72 0.42 26.82
C LEU A 214 -18.33 0.77 26.31
N LEU A 215 -18.17 1.86 25.58
CA LEU A 215 -16.88 2.26 25.01
C LEU A 215 -15.74 2.36 26.04
N PRO A 216 -15.90 3.04 27.19
CA PRO A 216 -14.87 3.06 28.23
C PRO A 216 -14.58 1.68 28.84
N LEU A 217 -15.60 0.83 28.97
CA LEU A 217 -15.49 -0.50 29.56
C LEU A 217 -14.77 -1.52 28.68
N SER A 218 -14.55 -1.16 27.39
CA SER A 218 -13.81 -1.97 26.42
C SER A 218 -14.40 -3.37 26.18
N GLY A 219 -13.63 -4.26 25.54
CA GLY A 219 -14.08 -5.59 25.14
C GLY A 219 -14.72 -5.61 23.74
N ASN A 220 -15.42 -6.70 23.43
CA ASN A 220 -16.10 -6.87 22.15
C ASN A 220 -17.47 -6.17 22.17
N ILE A 221 -17.67 -5.16 21.31
CA ILE A 221 -18.91 -4.36 21.25
C ILE A 221 -19.54 -4.54 19.87
N GLY A 222 -20.78 -5.07 19.85
CA GLY A 222 -21.62 -5.16 18.67
C GLY A 222 -22.61 -4.01 18.60
N ILE A 223 -22.69 -3.28 17.50
CA ILE A 223 -23.62 -2.17 17.32
C ILE A 223 -24.83 -2.63 16.52
N ALA A 224 -26.00 -2.62 17.18
CA ALA A 224 -27.27 -3.14 16.66
C ALA A 224 -28.28 -2.05 16.32
N TYR A 225 -27.84 -0.81 16.12
CA TYR A 225 -28.69 0.31 15.75
C TYR A 225 -27.99 1.27 14.80
N SER A 226 -28.77 2.10 14.13
CA SER A 226 -28.30 3.15 13.22
C SER A 226 -29.40 4.22 13.06
N PRO A 227 -29.05 5.52 13.01
CA PRO A 227 -27.71 6.08 13.12
C PRO A 227 -27.19 6.06 14.56
N VAL A 228 -25.87 5.98 14.70
CA VAL A 228 -25.14 6.23 15.95
C VAL A 228 -24.81 7.72 16.00
N THR A 229 -25.20 8.39 17.11
CA THR A 229 -24.91 9.84 17.29
C THR A 229 -23.98 10.11 18.48
N VAL A 230 -23.35 9.07 18.99
CA VAL A 230 -22.36 9.15 20.09
C VAL A 230 -21.17 9.97 19.67
N GLU A 231 -20.81 10.96 20.47
CA GLU A 231 -19.68 11.84 20.19
C GLU A 231 -18.87 12.15 21.45
N GLY A 232 -17.55 12.33 21.29
CA GLY A 232 -16.64 12.68 22.36
C GLY A 232 -15.34 11.88 22.37
N ILE A 233 -14.62 12.00 23.47
CA ILE A 233 -13.36 11.29 23.75
C ILE A 233 -13.63 10.23 24.79
N PHE A 234 -13.43 8.97 24.43
CA PHE A 234 -13.63 7.81 25.30
C PHE A 234 -12.28 7.24 25.70
N ASN A 235 -11.95 7.34 26.99
CA ASN A 235 -10.75 6.72 27.56
C ASN A 235 -11.07 5.25 27.84
N ILE A 236 -10.49 4.34 27.06
CA ILE A 236 -10.71 2.91 27.17
C ILE A 236 -9.90 2.31 28.33
N GLN A 237 -10.42 1.25 28.93
CA GLN A 237 -9.79 0.57 30.08
C GLN A 237 -9.17 -0.78 29.72
N GLY A 238 -9.20 -1.18 28.44
CA GLY A 238 -8.67 -2.43 27.93
C GLY A 238 -8.82 -2.51 26.41
N ASP A 239 -8.52 -3.65 25.85
CA ASP A 239 -8.70 -3.92 24.43
C ASP A 239 -10.17 -3.75 24.01
N ILE A 240 -10.39 -3.14 22.85
CA ILE A 240 -11.72 -2.90 22.31
C ILE A 240 -11.81 -3.37 20.86
N LEU A 241 -12.87 -4.13 20.55
CA LEU A 241 -13.25 -4.51 19.20
C LEU A 241 -14.69 -4.09 18.93
N ILE A 242 -14.90 -3.24 17.93
CA ILE A 242 -16.22 -2.75 17.54
C ILE A 242 -16.60 -3.31 16.18
N LYS A 243 -17.80 -3.90 16.07
CA LYS A 243 -18.36 -4.36 14.79
C LYS A 243 -19.84 -3.97 14.63
N PRO A 244 -20.34 -3.78 13.40
CA PRO A 244 -21.76 -3.63 13.14
C PRO A 244 -22.45 -5.00 13.23
N LEU A 245 -23.64 -5.04 13.82
CA LEU A 245 -24.55 -6.19 13.77
C LEU A 245 -25.69 -5.97 12.75
N LEU A 246 -25.75 -4.81 12.16
CA LEU A 246 -26.57 -4.49 11.00
C LEU A 246 -25.75 -4.57 9.70
N PRO A 247 -26.39 -4.75 8.55
CA PRO A 247 -25.69 -4.77 7.26
C PRO A 247 -24.83 -3.54 6.99
N LYS A 248 -25.23 -2.37 7.49
CA LYS A 248 -24.47 -1.12 7.52
C LYS A 248 -24.88 -0.31 8.74
N VAL A 249 -23.91 0.28 9.44
CA VAL A 249 -24.15 1.23 10.54
C VAL A 249 -23.61 2.60 10.14
N THR A 250 -24.48 3.62 10.19
CA THR A 250 -24.07 5.02 10.01
C THR A 250 -23.72 5.61 11.38
N VAL A 251 -22.52 6.18 11.50
CA VAL A 251 -22.07 6.97 12.65
C VAL A 251 -22.15 8.44 12.26
N ASP A 252 -23.28 9.09 12.57
CA ASP A 252 -23.54 10.53 12.36
C ASP A 252 -23.06 11.30 13.60
N SER A 253 -21.77 11.58 13.66
CA SER A 253 -21.09 12.15 14.83
C SER A 253 -20.18 13.29 14.40
N ARG A 254 -19.97 14.28 15.29
CA ARG A 254 -18.93 15.29 15.03
C ARG A 254 -17.55 14.75 15.38
N GLN A 255 -17.45 13.83 16.35
CA GLN A 255 -16.18 13.30 16.84
C GLN A 255 -16.38 11.98 17.57
N LEU A 256 -15.60 10.98 17.21
CA LEU A 256 -15.50 9.73 17.96
C LEU A 256 -14.02 9.39 18.18
N TRP A 257 -13.53 9.60 19.42
CA TRP A 257 -12.14 9.34 19.75
C TRP A 257 -12.04 8.22 20.79
N LEU A 258 -11.29 7.20 20.46
CA LEU A 258 -10.95 6.08 21.34
C LEU A 258 -9.48 6.23 21.75
N ARG A 259 -9.25 6.35 23.04
CA ARG A 259 -7.92 6.64 23.57
C ARG A 259 -7.58 5.71 24.73
N SER A 260 -6.41 5.05 24.65
CA SER A 260 -5.86 4.34 25.80
C SER A 260 -5.31 5.31 26.87
N PRO A 261 -5.18 4.88 28.15
CA PRO A 261 -4.54 5.68 29.18
C PRO A 261 -3.14 6.12 28.74
N ARG A 262 -2.76 7.33 29.13
CA ARG A 262 -1.47 7.91 28.76
C ARG A 262 -0.84 8.67 29.91
N THR A 263 0.49 8.69 29.96
CA THR A 263 1.29 9.47 30.88
C THR A 263 2.21 10.40 30.11
N TRP A 264 2.41 11.64 30.58
CA TRP A 264 3.36 12.54 29.96
C TRP A 264 4.78 12.13 30.30
N ASN A 265 5.64 11.98 29.29
CA ASN A 265 7.05 11.65 29.44
C ASN A 265 7.90 12.90 29.20
N GLU A 266 8.40 13.49 30.27
CA GLU A 266 9.21 14.72 30.23
C GLU A 266 10.51 14.53 29.44
N SER A 267 11.12 13.35 29.50
CA SER A 267 12.38 13.07 28.81
C SER A 267 12.23 13.10 27.29
N ASN A 268 11.08 12.75 26.81
CA ASN A 268 10.77 12.62 25.40
C ASN A 268 9.86 13.73 24.87
N GLN A 269 9.28 14.54 25.78
CA GLN A 269 8.27 15.57 25.44
C GLN A 269 7.07 14.96 24.66
N GLU A 270 6.60 13.76 25.09
CA GLU A 270 5.50 13.03 24.47
C GLU A 270 4.63 12.31 25.49
N PHE A 271 3.48 11.83 25.03
CA PHE A 271 2.66 10.92 25.81
C PHE A 271 3.04 9.47 25.55
N ASP A 272 3.32 8.72 26.61
CA ASP A 272 3.41 7.26 26.57
C ASP A 272 1.99 6.67 26.78
N TYR A 273 1.53 5.91 25.79
CA TYR A 273 0.22 5.30 25.79
C TYR A 273 0.26 3.86 26.31
N THR A 274 -0.75 3.46 27.06
CA THR A 274 -0.95 2.04 27.42
C THR A 274 -1.24 1.24 26.15
N PRO A 275 -0.63 0.05 25.95
CA PRO A 275 -0.73 -0.70 24.70
C PRO A 275 -2.02 -1.53 24.61
N TYR A 276 -3.19 -0.87 24.62
CA TYR A 276 -4.47 -1.52 24.36
C TYR A 276 -4.76 -1.58 22.86
N ASP A 277 -5.36 -2.68 22.42
CA ASP A 277 -5.82 -2.85 21.05
C ASP A 277 -7.13 -2.08 20.82
N ILE A 278 -7.17 -1.29 19.73
CA ILE A 278 -8.38 -0.59 19.28
C ILE A 278 -8.69 -1.08 17.87
N ARG A 279 -9.82 -1.80 17.73
CA ARG A 279 -10.21 -2.39 16.45
C ARG A 279 -11.64 -2.01 16.11
N ILE A 280 -11.84 -1.47 14.91
CA ILE A 280 -13.16 -1.16 14.32
C ILE A 280 -13.23 -1.88 12.98
N VAL A 281 -14.11 -2.87 12.89
CA VAL A 281 -14.14 -3.79 11.75
C VAL A 281 -15.56 -3.97 11.26
N GLY A 282 -15.77 -3.74 9.97
CA GLY A 282 -17.03 -4.00 9.30
C GLY A 282 -17.61 -2.78 8.59
N ASN A 283 -18.81 -2.92 8.06
CA ASN A 283 -19.45 -1.94 7.19
C ASN A 283 -20.01 -0.74 8.00
N PHE A 284 -19.11 0.18 8.36
CA PHE A 284 -19.49 1.47 8.95
C PHE A 284 -19.43 2.59 7.92
N LEU A 285 -20.37 3.52 8.02
CA LEU A 285 -20.27 4.85 7.42
C LEU A 285 -20.06 5.86 8.55
N PHE A 286 -18.86 6.42 8.66
CA PHE A 286 -18.59 7.55 9.55
C PHE A 286 -18.87 8.84 8.81
N ASP A 287 -19.93 9.54 9.23
CA ASP A 287 -20.39 10.79 8.64
C ASP A 287 -20.11 11.95 9.60
N PHE A 288 -19.16 12.81 9.21
CA PHE A 288 -18.73 13.96 10.00
C PHE A 288 -19.24 15.30 9.44
N TYR A 289 -20.22 15.30 8.56
CA TYR A 289 -20.76 16.54 7.96
C TYR A 289 -21.35 17.52 8.98
N ARG A 290 -21.65 17.09 10.20
CA ARG A 290 -22.08 17.95 11.30
C ARG A 290 -20.98 18.85 11.87
N GLN A 291 -19.69 18.60 11.57
CA GLN A 291 -18.60 19.49 11.95
C GLN A 291 -18.66 20.82 11.20
N ASN A 292 -18.23 21.90 11.85
CA ASN A 292 -18.15 23.26 11.31
C ASN A 292 -16.93 24.01 11.84
N ALA A 293 -16.77 25.27 11.46
CA ALA A 293 -15.62 26.12 11.83
C ALA A 293 -15.38 26.29 13.34
N SER A 294 -16.36 26.06 14.18
CA SER A 294 -16.22 26.14 15.65
C SER A 294 -15.73 24.83 16.26
N PHE A 295 -15.55 23.79 15.45
CA PHE A 295 -15.16 22.46 15.90
C PHE A 295 -13.65 22.22 15.66
N ASP A 296 -12.84 22.59 16.60
CA ASP A 296 -11.39 22.38 16.60
C ASP A 296 -11.03 21.10 17.42
N PRO A 297 -10.19 20.17 16.95
CA PRO A 297 -9.34 20.23 15.76
C PRO A 297 -10.01 19.72 14.47
N GLY A 298 -11.33 19.45 14.44
CA GLY A 298 -12.05 19.02 13.24
C GLY A 298 -11.69 17.60 12.74
N VAL A 299 -11.11 16.75 13.58
CA VAL A 299 -10.84 15.34 13.31
C VAL A 299 -12.06 14.50 13.67
N GLY A 300 -12.52 13.67 12.75
CA GLY A 300 -13.70 12.84 12.94
C GLY A 300 -13.45 11.65 13.85
N LEU A 301 -12.77 10.63 13.35
CA LEU A 301 -12.38 9.43 14.08
C LEU A 301 -10.92 9.54 14.54
N ALA A 302 -10.65 9.26 15.82
CA ALA A 302 -9.28 9.11 16.30
C ALA A 302 -9.11 7.83 17.11
N MET A 303 -8.04 7.11 16.80
CA MET A 303 -7.63 5.89 17.49
C MET A 303 -6.21 6.10 18.05
N GLN A 304 -6.08 6.20 19.38
CA GLN A 304 -4.81 6.59 20.02
C GLN A 304 -4.41 5.55 21.07
N SER A 305 -3.41 4.74 20.75
CA SER A 305 -2.89 3.69 21.63
C SER A 305 -1.52 3.21 21.18
N ALA A 306 -0.73 2.65 22.09
CA ALA A 306 0.51 1.92 21.77
C ALA A 306 0.30 0.42 21.46
N GLY A 307 -0.94 -0.05 21.39
CA GLY A 307 -1.32 -1.41 20.99
C GLY A 307 -1.56 -1.54 19.48
N THR A 308 -2.42 -2.48 19.12
CA THR A 308 -2.90 -2.65 17.74
C THR A 308 -3.99 -1.63 17.43
N LEU A 309 -3.85 -0.93 16.31
CA LEU A 309 -4.89 -0.07 15.75
C LEU A 309 -5.38 -0.69 14.44
N GLU A 310 -6.63 -1.13 14.40
CA GLU A 310 -7.23 -1.74 13.21
C GLU A 310 -8.51 -1.00 12.80
N LEU A 311 -8.54 -0.52 11.57
CA LEU A 311 -9.72 0.05 10.94
C LEU A 311 -9.95 -0.66 9.61
N SER A 312 -11.06 -1.38 9.48
CA SER A 312 -11.30 -2.21 8.30
C SER A 312 -12.75 -2.21 7.86
N GLY A 313 -12.96 -2.15 6.52
CA GLY A 313 -14.29 -2.23 5.89
C GLY A 313 -15.15 -0.99 6.05
N CYS A 314 -14.57 0.19 6.28
CA CYS A 314 -15.28 1.42 6.63
C CYS A 314 -15.29 2.46 5.50
N GLU A 315 -16.36 3.26 5.46
CA GLU A 315 -16.48 4.49 4.70
C GLU A 315 -16.41 5.69 5.65
N LEU A 316 -15.63 6.73 5.33
CA LEU A 316 -15.43 7.92 6.17
C LEU A 316 -15.58 9.17 5.33
N GLN A 317 -16.39 10.14 5.76
CA GLN A 317 -16.66 11.34 4.98
C GLN A 317 -16.90 12.59 5.82
N GLY A 318 -16.69 13.73 5.19
CA GLY A 318 -17.26 15.00 5.61
C GLY A 318 -16.58 15.69 6.78
N ALA A 319 -15.42 15.25 7.25
CA ALA A 319 -14.74 15.91 8.35
C ALA A 319 -14.30 17.35 7.99
N TRP A 320 -14.36 18.23 8.97
CA TRP A 320 -13.92 19.62 8.81
C TRP A 320 -12.42 19.70 8.52
N ASN A 321 -11.63 18.91 9.20
CA ASN A 321 -10.20 18.74 9.00
C ASN A 321 -9.88 17.33 8.47
N SER A 322 -9.81 16.31 9.28
CA SER A 322 -9.38 14.96 8.89
C SER A 322 -10.43 13.89 9.22
N ASN A 323 -10.68 12.96 8.30
CA ASN A 323 -11.67 11.91 8.54
C ASN A 323 -11.20 10.94 9.64
N VAL A 324 -9.93 10.50 9.61
CA VAL A 324 -9.40 9.60 10.64
C VAL A 324 -7.93 9.88 10.95
N THR A 325 -7.57 9.69 12.24
CA THR A 325 -6.18 9.60 12.72
C THR A 325 -5.97 8.29 13.49
N MET A 326 -4.82 7.66 13.25
CA MET A 326 -4.37 6.46 13.94
C MET A 326 -2.97 6.75 14.52
N ASP A 327 -2.89 6.95 15.84
CA ASP A 327 -1.72 7.53 16.46
C ASP A 327 -1.03 6.54 17.40
N TYR A 328 0.29 6.41 17.29
CA TYR A 328 1.23 5.69 18.17
C TYR A 328 1.13 4.16 18.16
N GLY A 329 0.34 3.58 17.27
CA GLY A 329 0.13 2.14 17.22
C GLY A 329 1.44 1.35 17.09
N ARG A 330 1.61 0.31 17.91
CA ARG A 330 2.66 -0.68 17.69
C ARG A 330 2.45 -1.40 16.36
N TRP A 331 1.21 -1.76 16.07
CA TRP A 331 0.76 -2.36 14.82
C TRP A 331 -0.46 -1.60 14.31
N VAL A 332 -0.37 -1.02 13.12
CA VAL A 332 -1.48 -0.32 12.48
C VAL A 332 -1.92 -1.07 11.25
N LEU A 333 -3.20 -1.43 11.20
CA LEU A 333 -3.85 -2.05 10.04
C LEU A 333 -4.99 -1.15 9.56
N ALA A 334 -4.88 -0.66 8.32
CA ALA A 334 -5.96 0.03 7.64
C ALA A 334 -6.28 -0.73 6.35
N ASP A 335 -7.46 -1.35 6.29
CA ASP A 335 -7.85 -2.21 5.19
C ASP A 335 -9.26 -1.91 4.67
N ASN A 336 -9.42 -1.96 3.36
CA ASN A 336 -10.71 -1.78 2.69
C ASN A 336 -11.45 -0.52 3.16
N LEU A 337 -10.77 0.63 3.09
CA LEU A 337 -11.32 1.92 3.49
C LEU A 337 -11.67 2.78 2.27
N TYR A 338 -12.81 3.47 2.36
CA TYR A 338 -13.16 4.55 1.45
C TYR A 338 -13.26 5.87 2.23
N SER A 339 -12.29 6.77 2.05
CA SER A 339 -12.26 8.06 2.74
C SER A 339 -12.41 9.20 1.73
N HIS A 340 -13.39 10.09 1.94
CA HIS A 340 -13.67 11.15 0.99
C HIS A 340 -14.24 12.42 1.63
N ASP A 341 -14.24 13.50 0.83
CA ASP A 341 -14.85 14.80 1.17
C ASP A 341 -14.36 15.35 2.51
N CYS A 342 -13.04 15.28 2.79
CA CYS A 342 -12.45 15.78 4.02
C CYS A 342 -11.74 17.13 3.82
N GLY A 343 -11.49 17.84 4.92
CA GLY A 343 -10.84 19.14 4.91
C GLY A 343 -11.77 20.26 4.45
N ARG A 344 -13.05 20.16 4.72
CA ARG A 344 -14.05 21.17 4.35
C ARG A 344 -13.76 22.53 4.97
N GLY A 345 -13.01 22.58 6.06
CA GLY A 345 -12.56 23.81 6.71
C GLY A 345 -11.56 24.62 5.90
N LYS A 346 -10.87 23.98 4.94
CA LYS A 346 -9.85 24.63 4.11
C LYS A 346 -8.86 25.49 4.93
N ILE A 347 -8.42 24.95 6.06
CA ILE A 347 -7.50 25.64 6.94
C ILE A 347 -6.10 25.56 6.34
N GLN A 348 -5.50 26.73 6.09
CA GLN A 348 -4.09 26.85 5.72
C GLN A 348 -3.28 27.19 6.97
N ASP A 349 -2.09 26.63 7.09
CA ASP A 349 -1.14 27.06 8.10
C ASP A 349 -0.69 28.51 7.84
N PRO A 350 -0.22 29.25 8.86
CA PRO A 350 0.26 30.63 8.70
C PRO A 350 1.37 30.80 7.66
N ASP A 351 2.10 29.74 7.35
CA ASP A 351 3.14 29.71 6.31
C ASP A 351 2.58 29.44 4.90
N GLY A 352 1.26 29.36 4.74
CA GLY A 352 0.59 29.05 3.48
C GLY A 352 0.61 27.58 3.09
N SER A 353 1.14 26.69 3.92
CA SER A 353 1.14 25.26 3.66
C SER A 353 -0.21 24.63 4.01
N ASN A 354 -0.70 23.74 3.15
CA ASN A 354 -1.93 22.99 3.40
C ASN A 354 -1.61 21.75 4.25
N ARG A 355 -1.53 21.91 5.58
CA ARG A 355 -1.23 20.78 6.49
C ARG A 355 -2.46 20.11 7.08
N THR A 356 -3.61 20.72 6.95
CA THR A 356 -4.87 20.25 7.52
C THR A 356 -5.80 19.75 6.42
N GLY A 357 -6.70 18.82 6.73
CA GLY A 357 -7.64 18.27 5.75
C GLY A 357 -7.17 16.98 5.09
N MET A 358 -6.50 16.11 5.83
CA MET A 358 -5.99 14.83 5.36
C MET A 358 -7.06 13.73 5.52
N ALA A 359 -7.23 12.86 4.51
CA ALA A 359 -8.26 11.84 4.61
C ALA A 359 -7.93 10.79 5.69
N ILE A 360 -6.74 10.23 5.64
CA ILE A 360 -6.25 9.21 6.58
C ILE A 360 -4.86 9.62 7.06
N ILE A 361 -4.69 9.70 8.36
CA ILE A 361 -3.43 10.02 9.02
C ILE A 361 -2.98 8.83 9.87
N VAL A 362 -1.72 8.44 9.73
CA VAL A 362 -1.06 7.46 10.60
C VAL A 362 0.20 8.10 11.17
N ASN A 363 0.17 8.40 12.47
CA ASN A 363 1.26 9.07 13.14
C ASN A 363 2.03 8.12 14.05
N ASP A 364 3.36 8.17 13.96
CA ASP A 364 4.29 7.45 14.83
C ASP A 364 3.98 5.95 15.03
N PRO A 365 3.58 5.19 13.99
CA PRO A 365 3.41 3.75 14.13
C PRO A 365 4.77 3.07 14.29
N THR A 366 4.84 1.92 14.97
CA THR A 366 6.03 1.06 14.89
C THR A 366 6.01 0.26 13.60
N GLU A 367 4.89 -0.35 13.28
CA GLU A 367 4.63 -1.03 12.02
C GLU A 367 3.26 -0.63 11.48
N ALA A 368 3.14 -0.44 10.18
CA ALA A 368 1.87 -0.13 9.55
C ALA A 368 1.67 -0.92 8.26
N HIS A 369 0.49 -1.48 8.10
CA HIS A 369 0.05 -2.18 6.91
C HIS A 369 -1.25 -1.54 6.42
N VAL A 370 -1.19 -0.92 5.25
CA VAL A 370 -2.29 -0.10 4.71
C VAL A 370 -2.59 -0.53 3.29
N HIS A 371 -3.77 -1.08 3.06
CA HIS A 371 -4.13 -1.66 1.76
C HIS A 371 -5.62 -1.57 1.43
N HIS A 372 -5.95 -1.74 0.15
CA HIS A 372 -7.31 -1.60 -0.39
C HIS A 372 -7.95 -0.25 -0.04
N ILE A 373 -7.18 0.83 -0.13
CA ILE A 373 -7.62 2.17 0.25
C ILE A 373 -8.11 2.94 -0.96
N ARG A 374 -9.24 3.63 -0.80
CA ARG A 374 -9.72 4.61 -1.75
C ARG A 374 -9.87 5.97 -1.08
N CYS A 375 -9.22 6.99 -1.64
CA CYS A 375 -9.39 8.38 -1.19
C CYS A 375 -9.89 9.26 -2.32
N ARG A 376 -10.79 10.20 -2.00
CA ARG A 376 -11.33 11.15 -2.98
C ARG A 376 -11.68 12.48 -2.34
N ASN A 377 -11.50 13.58 -3.10
CA ASN A 377 -11.89 14.93 -2.68
C ASN A 377 -11.34 15.32 -1.31
N THR A 378 -10.02 15.30 -1.16
CA THR A 378 -9.34 15.70 0.05
C THR A 378 -8.72 17.09 -0.12
N TRP A 379 -8.77 17.93 0.91
CA TRP A 379 -8.24 19.29 0.82
C TRP A 379 -6.69 19.34 0.84
N ALA A 380 -6.07 18.53 1.68
CA ALA A 380 -4.61 18.42 1.75
C ALA A 380 -4.13 17.05 1.25
N SER A 381 -3.34 16.32 2.01
CA SER A 381 -2.87 14.99 1.60
C SER A 381 -3.95 13.93 1.81
N SER A 382 -4.10 13.00 0.85
CA SER A 382 -5.10 11.96 0.98
C SER A 382 -4.69 10.88 1.97
N LEU A 383 -3.46 10.38 1.88
CA LEU A 383 -2.91 9.40 2.79
C LEU A 383 -1.59 9.94 3.34
N PHE A 384 -1.49 10.05 4.65
CA PHE A 384 -0.36 10.68 5.31
C PHE A 384 0.21 9.80 6.42
N PHE A 385 1.51 9.55 6.33
CA PHE A 385 2.31 8.89 7.36
C PHE A 385 3.34 9.86 7.90
N SER A 386 3.42 9.97 9.23
CA SER A 386 4.50 10.75 9.84
C SER A 386 5.16 10.01 10.99
N SER A 387 6.45 10.22 11.14
CA SER A 387 7.22 9.77 12.30
C SER A 387 8.26 10.81 12.66
N ARG A 388 8.43 11.06 13.95
CA ARG A 388 9.19 12.19 14.47
C ARG A 388 10.53 11.82 15.10
N ARG A 389 10.84 10.51 15.21
CA ARG A 389 12.06 10.02 15.86
C ARG A 389 12.80 9.02 15.00
N PRO A 390 14.13 8.98 15.06
CA PRO A 390 14.91 7.96 14.39
C PRO A 390 14.42 6.55 14.73
N ASN A 391 14.27 5.69 13.71
CA ASN A 391 13.84 4.29 13.82
C ASN A 391 12.48 4.10 14.54
N ARG A 392 11.59 5.07 14.51
CA ARG A 392 10.24 4.95 15.10
C ARG A 392 9.37 4.00 14.30
N THR A 393 9.26 4.23 12.99
CA THR A 393 8.54 3.33 12.09
C THR A 393 9.53 2.36 11.45
N LEU A 394 9.44 1.10 11.84
CA LEU A 394 10.38 0.04 11.41
C LEU A 394 9.91 -0.74 10.18
N ASN A 395 8.62 -0.66 9.86
CA ASN A 395 8.04 -1.34 8.71
C ASN A 395 6.76 -0.63 8.26
N LEU A 396 6.74 -0.16 7.02
CA LEU A 396 5.58 0.47 6.42
C LEU A 396 5.25 -0.21 5.10
N MET A 397 4.11 -0.88 5.04
CA MET A 397 3.61 -1.56 3.85
C MET A 397 2.36 -0.85 3.33
N ILE A 398 2.38 -0.42 2.07
CA ILE A 398 1.28 0.26 1.40
C ILE A 398 1.03 -0.41 0.06
N HIS A 399 -0.16 -0.96 -0.16
CA HIS A 399 -0.49 -1.55 -1.46
C HIS A 399 -1.98 -1.44 -1.81
N ASP A 400 -2.28 -1.57 -3.11
CA ASP A 400 -3.65 -1.50 -3.63
C ASP A 400 -4.39 -0.22 -3.21
N VAL A 401 -3.74 0.93 -3.42
CA VAL A 401 -4.26 2.25 -3.04
C VAL A 401 -4.67 3.05 -4.27
N SER A 402 -5.86 3.64 -4.24
CA SER A 402 -6.39 4.54 -5.26
C SER A 402 -6.74 5.90 -4.68
N ILE A 403 -6.09 6.94 -5.16
CA ILE A 403 -6.31 8.34 -4.73
C ILE A 403 -6.74 9.16 -5.94
N ASN A 404 -7.80 9.92 -5.77
CA ASN A 404 -8.30 10.82 -6.81
C ASN A 404 -8.77 12.15 -6.21
N THR A 405 -8.28 13.24 -6.75
CA THR A 405 -8.57 14.61 -6.34
C THR A 405 -8.10 14.91 -4.91
N SER A 406 -6.87 15.42 -4.82
CA SER A 406 -6.24 15.87 -3.57
C SER A 406 -5.78 17.32 -3.75
N GLY A 407 -6.17 18.22 -2.85
CA GLY A 407 -5.69 19.60 -2.82
C GLY A 407 -4.24 19.76 -2.37
N GLY A 408 -3.62 18.69 -1.88
CA GLY A 408 -2.21 18.61 -1.54
C GLY A 408 -1.54 17.43 -2.21
N ASN A 409 -0.89 16.57 -1.41
CA ASN A 409 -0.24 15.36 -1.92
C ASN A 409 -1.23 14.18 -1.99
N GLY A 410 -1.05 13.29 -2.94
CA GLY A 410 -1.78 12.03 -2.94
C GLY A 410 -1.35 11.16 -1.75
N LEU A 411 -0.13 10.67 -1.79
CA LEU A 411 0.50 9.91 -0.72
C LEU A 411 1.69 10.71 -0.17
N ARG A 412 1.72 10.95 1.13
CA ARG A 412 2.82 11.64 1.81
C ARG A 412 3.40 10.76 2.91
N ILE A 413 4.71 10.56 2.88
CA ILE A 413 5.47 9.88 3.92
C ILE A 413 6.48 10.89 4.46
N GLN A 414 6.37 11.23 5.72
CA GLN A 414 7.16 12.29 6.35
C GLN A 414 7.91 11.76 7.56
N SER A 415 9.24 11.73 7.41
CA SER A 415 10.15 11.49 8.52
C SER A 415 10.58 12.85 9.06
N ASP A 416 9.98 13.26 10.17
CA ASP A 416 10.30 14.55 10.81
C ASP A 416 11.47 14.38 11.77
N ASP A 417 12.41 15.33 11.72
CA ASP A 417 13.38 15.53 12.80
C ASP A 417 12.85 16.63 13.70
N LEU A 418 12.67 16.32 14.97
CA LEU A 418 12.22 17.28 16.00
C LEU A 418 13.20 18.46 16.19
N VAL A 419 14.45 18.30 15.75
CA VAL A 419 15.50 19.29 15.97
C VAL A 419 15.65 20.26 14.80
N ASN A 420 15.47 19.79 13.55
CA ASN A 420 15.81 20.56 12.35
C ASN A 420 14.63 20.80 11.37
N GLY A 421 13.44 20.33 11.68
CA GLY A 421 12.21 20.60 10.91
C GLY A 421 12.02 19.78 9.62
N TYR A 422 13.08 19.19 9.07
CA TYR A 422 13.03 18.26 7.94
C TYR A 422 13.86 17.03 8.28
N GLY A 423 13.18 15.90 8.43
CA GLY A 423 13.83 14.65 8.77
C GLY A 423 14.74 14.13 7.66
N ASP A 424 15.81 13.50 8.07
CA ASP A 424 16.79 12.86 7.22
C ASP A 424 16.33 11.48 6.65
N GLY A 425 15.06 11.13 6.83
CA GLY A 425 14.50 9.83 6.47
C GLY A 425 14.76 8.73 7.52
N THR A 426 15.40 9.02 8.63
CA THR A 426 15.75 7.99 9.63
C THR A 426 14.59 7.54 10.49
N ALA A 427 13.54 8.34 10.61
CA ALA A 427 12.37 8.00 11.43
C ALA A 427 11.51 6.88 10.82
N ILE A 428 11.52 6.75 9.49
CA ILE A 428 10.75 5.74 8.76
C ILE A 428 11.70 4.87 7.93
N THR A 429 11.73 3.57 8.22
CA THR A 429 12.60 2.60 7.55
C THR A 429 11.81 1.40 7.06
N ARG A 430 12.36 0.65 6.09
CA ARG A 430 11.72 -0.53 5.48
C ARG A 430 10.33 -0.23 4.92
N VAL A 431 10.29 0.67 3.95
CA VAL A 431 9.06 1.08 3.27
C VAL A 431 8.84 0.21 2.03
N ASN A 432 7.66 -0.36 1.91
CA ASN A 432 7.25 -1.10 0.71
C ASN A 432 5.94 -0.49 0.17
N ILE A 433 6.01 0.08 -1.02
CA ILE A 433 4.85 0.66 -1.71
C ILE A 433 4.63 -0.10 -3.01
N ASN A 434 3.43 -0.63 -3.20
CA ASN A 434 3.09 -1.41 -4.38
C ASN A 434 1.66 -1.15 -4.88
N ALA A 435 1.46 -1.18 -6.20
CA ALA A 435 0.14 -1.06 -6.82
C ALA A 435 -0.65 0.19 -6.35
N VAL A 436 -0.02 1.37 -6.45
CA VAL A 436 -0.63 2.65 -6.04
C VAL A 436 -0.98 3.49 -7.25
N THR A 437 -2.23 3.95 -7.33
CA THR A 437 -2.73 4.86 -8.38
C THR A 437 -3.12 6.20 -7.76
N ILE A 438 -2.54 7.28 -8.28
CA ILE A 438 -2.77 8.65 -7.79
C ILE A 438 -3.12 9.56 -8.95
N LYS A 439 -4.22 10.30 -8.85
CA LYS A 439 -4.67 11.23 -9.89
C LYS A 439 -5.12 12.57 -9.32
N ASN A 440 -4.92 13.62 -10.12
CA ASN A 440 -5.47 14.95 -9.86
C ASN A 440 -5.06 15.52 -8.50
N CYS A 441 -3.75 15.57 -8.21
CA CYS A 441 -3.21 16.19 -7.01
C CYS A 441 -2.68 17.60 -7.32
N GLU A 442 -3.04 18.61 -6.51
CA GLU A 442 -2.56 19.97 -6.72
C GLU A 442 -1.06 20.11 -6.42
N SER A 443 -0.53 19.31 -5.48
CA SER A 443 0.89 19.30 -5.14
C SER A 443 1.59 18.09 -5.77
N HIS A 444 1.89 17.04 -5.02
CA HIS A 444 2.67 15.91 -5.51
C HIS A 444 1.81 14.62 -5.50
N GLY A 445 2.04 13.75 -6.46
CA GLY A 445 1.45 12.42 -6.40
C GLY A 445 1.96 11.65 -5.19
N LEU A 446 3.20 11.22 -5.24
CA LEU A 446 3.92 10.68 -4.08
C LEU A 446 4.96 11.69 -3.60
N ARG A 447 4.95 12.02 -2.31
CA ARG A 447 5.99 12.81 -1.65
C ARG A 447 6.52 12.03 -0.45
N GLY A 448 7.84 11.84 -0.36
CA GLY A 448 8.41 11.04 0.73
C GLY A 448 9.86 11.29 1.04
N ASN A 449 10.17 11.10 2.35
CA ASN A 449 11.51 10.94 2.87
C ASN A 449 11.55 9.71 3.79
N PHE A 450 12.29 8.68 3.39
CA PHE A 450 12.42 7.42 4.12
C PHE A 450 13.67 6.65 3.70
N ARG A 451 14.05 5.64 4.45
CA ARG A 451 15.21 4.78 4.18
C ARG A 451 14.81 3.31 3.97
N ASN A 452 15.66 2.57 3.26
CA ASN A 452 15.48 1.13 3.01
C ASN A 452 14.11 0.82 2.39
N GLY A 453 13.80 1.47 1.27
CA GLY A 453 12.47 1.41 0.68
C GLY A 453 12.42 0.86 -0.73
N VAL A 454 11.29 0.23 -1.06
CA VAL A 454 10.96 -0.22 -2.40
C VAL A 454 9.61 0.35 -2.80
N VAL A 455 9.56 1.03 -3.95
CA VAL A 455 8.34 1.53 -4.55
C VAL A 455 8.18 0.87 -5.92
N THR A 456 7.09 0.14 -6.12
CA THR A 456 6.84 -0.56 -7.38
C THR A 456 5.39 -0.42 -7.82
N GLY A 457 5.15 -0.44 -9.14
CA GLY A 457 3.79 -0.37 -9.67
C GLY A 457 3.05 0.93 -9.33
N LEU A 458 3.75 2.06 -9.31
CA LEU A 458 3.18 3.38 -9.04
C LEU A 458 2.70 4.05 -10.33
N TYR A 459 1.43 4.46 -10.37
CA TYR A 459 0.85 5.29 -11.41
C TYR A 459 0.46 6.66 -10.87
N VAL A 460 1.00 7.73 -11.48
CA VAL A 460 0.63 9.12 -11.12
C VAL A 460 0.20 9.89 -12.35
N GLU A 461 -0.90 10.63 -12.25
CA GLU A 461 -1.44 11.43 -13.32
C GLU A 461 -1.97 12.78 -12.83
N SER A 462 -1.68 13.86 -13.59
CA SER A 462 -2.23 15.21 -13.36
C SER A 462 -1.91 15.76 -11.96
N SER A 463 -0.61 15.88 -11.65
CA SER A 463 -0.09 16.46 -10.41
C SER A 463 0.95 17.54 -10.72
N ASN A 464 1.29 18.40 -9.75
CA ASN A 464 2.40 19.34 -9.93
C ASN A 464 3.72 18.58 -10.07
N ALA A 465 4.05 17.65 -9.15
CA ALA A 465 5.08 16.66 -9.41
C ALA A 465 4.51 15.24 -9.28
N GLY A 466 4.94 14.34 -10.17
CA GLY A 466 4.55 12.94 -10.10
C GLY A 466 5.08 12.28 -8.85
N VAL A 467 6.39 12.24 -8.70
CA VAL A 467 7.10 11.74 -7.52
C VAL A 467 8.04 12.82 -7.00
N ALA A 468 7.92 13.16 -5.74
CA ALA A 468 8.82 14.10 -5.06
C ALA A 468 9.56 13.38 -3.92
N ILE A 469 10.89 13.37 -3.98
CA ILE A 469 11.76 12.71 -3.02
C ILE A 469 12.52 13.77 -2.23
N GLU A 470 12.40 13.71 -0.91
CA GLU A 470 13.04 14.63 0.01
C GLU A 470 13.82 13.83 1.06
N GLY A 471 15.12 13.66 0.87
CA GLY A 471 15.97 12.94 1.83
C GLY A 471 15.68 11.44 1.93
N ALA A 472 16.14 10.67 0.94
CA ALA A 472 15.99 9.22 0.94
C ALA A 472 17.36 8.54 0.81
N SER A 473 17.47 7.33 1.35
CA SER A 473 18.67 6.50 1.27
C SER A 473 18.28 5.03 1.16
N ASP A 474 19.02 4.28 0.38
CA ASP A 474 18.78 2.86 0.14
C ASP A 474 17.36 2.57 -0.38
N VAL A 475 16.96 3.33 -1.40
CA VAL A 475 15.62 3.21 -1.98
C VAL A 475 15.66 2.82 -3.45
N SER A 476 14.70 2.02 -3.86
CA SER A 476 14.47 1.66 -5.25
C SER A 476 13.05 2.01 -5.67
N TYR A 477 12.94 2.58 -6.87
CA TYR A 477 11.68 2.84 -7.55
C TYR A 477 11.68 2.03 -8.84
N ASP A 478 10.70 1.16 -9.02
CA ASP A 478 10.59 0.30 -10.19
C ASP A 478 9.17 0.28 -10.76
N ASN A 479 9.08 0.19 -12.09
CA ASN A 479 7.79 0.13 -12.79
C ASN A 479 6.85 1.30 -12.42
N VAL A 480 7.32 2.52 -12.67
CA VAL A 480 6.62 3.77 -12.34
C VAL A 480 6.14 4.47 -13.61
N VAL A 481 4.86 4.85 -13.62
CA VAL A 481 4.23 5.59 -14.72
C VAL A 481 3.79 6.96 -14.23
N ILE A 482 4.29 8.02 -14.86
CA ILE A 482 3.96 9.42 -14.56
C ILE A 482 3.41 10.09 -15.80
N ARG A 483 2.24 10.70 -15.71
CA ARG A 483 1.59 11.35 -16.85
C ARG A 483 1.03 12.73 -16.51
N ASN A 484 1.16 13.66 -17.46
CA ASN A 484 0.49 14.97 -17.42
C ASN A 484 0.76 15.75 -16.13
N CYS A 485 1.98 15.63 -15.57
CA CYS A 485 2.43 16.38 -14.41
C CYS A 485 3.22 17.62 -14.84
N SER A 486 3.36 18.63 -13.98
CA SER A 486 4.28 19.72 -14.29
C SER A 486 5.71 19.17 -14.29
N GLN A 487 6.11 18.50 -13.21
CA GLN A 487 7.38 17.77 -13.12
C GLN A 487 7.09 16.26 -13.01
N GLY A 488 7.91 15.43 -13.65
CA GLY A 488 7.76 13.99 -13.53
C GLY A 488 8.35 13.47 -12.21
N LEU A 489 9.65 13.31 -12.18
CA LEU A 489 10.42 12.95 -10.99
C LEU A 489 11.16 14.18 -10.46
N LEU A 490 10.77 14.66 -9.31
CA LEU A 490 11.39 15.76 -8.59
C LEU A 490 12.17 15.20 -7.40
N CYS A 491 13.46 15.49 -7.34
CA CYS A 491 14.27 15.11 -6.19
C CYS A 491 14.99 16.30 -5.62
N ARG A 492 14.75 16.60 -4.35
CA ARG A 492 15.43 17.62 -3.58
C ARG A 492 16.06 16.97 -2.36
N PHE A 493 17.36 16.76 -2.41
CA PHE A 493 18.05 16.14 -1.28
C PHE A 493 18.39 17.11 -0.19
N TYR A 494 17.98 16.72 1.01
CA TYR A 494 18.72 17.02 2.22
C TYR A 494 19.80 15.93 2.41
N PRO A 495 20.93 16.29 2.99
CA PRO A 495 22.08 15.40 3.05
C PRO A 495 21.82 14.22 3.97
N VAL A 496 21.89 13.06 3.40
CA VAL A 496 21.79 11.81 4.14
C VAL A 496 23.05 11.01 3.88
N GLU A 497 23.59 10.38 4.91
CA GLU A 497 24.73 9.49 4.78
C GLU A 497 24.41 8.30 3.87
N ASN A 498 25.36 7.97 2.95
CA ASN A 498 25.27 6.78 2.11
C ASN A 498 23.99 6.67 1.26
N THR A 499 23.64 7.70 0.55
CA THR A 499 22.48 7.68 -0.33
C THR A 499 22.70 6.73 -1.51
N ARG A 500 22.01 5.61 -1.53
CA ARG A 500 21.91 4.70 -2.69
C ARG A 500 20.50 4.76 -3.22
N MET A 501 20.34 5.09 -4.49
CA MET A 501 19.03 5.20 -5.12
C MET A 501 19.02 4.55 -6.50
N ARG A 502 18.00 3.76 -6.75
CA ARG A 502 17.78 3.08 -8.02
C ARG A 502 16.42 3.48 -8.59
N PHE A 503 16.41 3.88 -9.85
CA PHE A 503 15.22 4.21 -10.61
C PHE A 503 15.19 3.33 -11.86
N SER A 504 14.23 2.40 -11.91
CA SER A 504 14.13 1.46 -13.03
C SER A 504 12.74 1.42 -13.66
N ASN A 505 12.69 1.19 -14.97
CA ASN A 505 11.44 0.99 -15.70
C ASN A 505 10.44 2.14 -15.56
N PHE A 506 10.89 3.39 -15.74
CA PHE A 506 10.02 4.56 -15.72
C PHE A 506 9.42 4.89 -17.06
N LEU A 507 8.14 5.23 -17.08
CA LEU A 507 7.46 5.88 -18.19
C LEU A 507 6.98 7.26 -17.76
N ILE A 508 7.62 8.32 -18.24
CA ILE A 508 7.26 9.71 -17.94
C ILE A 508 6.74 10.37 -19.21
N SER A 509 5.54 10.93 -19.17
CA SER A 509 4.92 11.55 -20.35
C SER A 509 4.06 12.76 -20.03
N GLY A 510 3.98 13.69 -21.00
CA GLY A 510 3.10 14.86 -20.89
C GLY A 510 3.51 15.88 -19.82
N CYS A 511 4.78 15.89 -19.38
CA CYS A 511 5.25 16.89 -18.43
C CYS A 511 5.35 18.28 -19.08
N SER A 512 5.02 19.31 -18.28
CA SER A 512 5.04 20.71 -18.77
C SER A 512 6.26 21.51 -18.35
N ALA A 513 7.06 21.01 -17.40
CA ALA A 513 8.33 21.64 -16.97
C ALA A 513 9.51 20.67 -17.17
N GLU A 514 9.85 19.86 -16.19
CA GLU A 514 10.93 18.86 -16.31
C GLU A 514 10.38 17.44 -16.14
N ALA A 515 10.81 16.50 -17.02
CA ALA A 515 10.47 15.10 -16.81
C ALA A 515 11.25 14.50 -15.64
N VAL A 516 12.55 14.78 -15.55
CA VAL A 516 13.39 14.45 -14.39
C VAL A 516 14.14 15.71 -13.94
N TYR A 517 13.92 16.10 -12.70
CA TYR A 517 14.62 17.22 -12.06
C TYR A 517 15.20 16.79 -10.72
N PHE A 518 16.51 16.63 -10.69
CA PHE A 518 17.23 16.11 -9.54
C PHE A 518 18.23 17.15 -9.03
N LEU A 519 18.02 17.61 -7.80
CA LEU A 519 18.82 18.67 -7.19
C LEU A 519 19.29 18.28 -5.80
N ARG A 520 20.57 18.00 -5.62
CA ARG A 520 21.16 17.82 -4.30
C ARG A 520 21.41 19.18 -3.66
N ASN A 521 20.90 19.40 -2.44
CA ASN A 521 21.01 20.68 -1.74
C ASN A 521 22.49 21.07 -1.50
N SER A 522 22.82 22.31 -1.82
CA SER A 522 24.17 22.88 -1.64
C SER A 522 24.56 23.15 -0.17
N ALA A 523 23.61 23.16 0.74
CA ALA A 523 23.85 23.50 2.16
C ALA A 523 24.63 22.41 2.91
N ASN A 524 24.84 21.23 2.31
CA ASN A 524 25.52 20.15 3.00
C ASN A 524 26.91 19.86 2.44
N THR A 525 27.90 20.16 3.25
CA THR A 525 29.33 19.94 2.99
C THR A 525 29.83 18.58 3.47
N THR A 526 28.96 17.66 3.89
CA THR A 526 29.39 16.34 4.34
C THR A 526 29.86 15.49 3.19
N THR A 527 30.91 14.72 3.42
CA THR A 527 31.65 13.87 2.49
C THR A 527 30.93 12.57 2.11
N ASN A 528 29.61 12.48 2.33
CA ASN A 528 28.86 11.25 2.15
C ASN A 528 28.59 10.96 0.68
N LEU A 529 28.96 9.75 0.28
CA LEU A 529 28.81 9.25 -1.08
C LEU A 529 27.32 9.05 -1.43
N ALA A 530 26.88 9.60 -2.54
CA ALA A 530 25.60 9.27 -3.14
C ALA A 530 25.85 8.44 -4.41
N ASP A 531 25.26 7.25 -4.49
CA ASP A 531 25.27 6.35 -5.63
C ASP A 531 23.85 6.29 -6.22
N ILE A 532 23.68 6.82 -7.42
CA ILE A 532 22.37 7.00 -8.05
C ILE A 532 22.37 6.38 -9.44
N GLU A 533 21.41 5.51 -9.66
CA GLU A 533 21.27 4.81 -10.95
C GLU A 533 19.87 5.01 -11.52
N PHE A 534 19.83 5.34 -12.81
CA PHE A 534 18.64 5.35 -13.65
C PHE A 534 18.80 4.28 -14.73
N ASP A 535 17.88 3.34 -14.82
CA ASP A 535 17.90 2.28 -15.83
C ASP A 535 16.50 2.04 -16.43
N GLY A 536 16.42 2.03 -17.75
CA GLY A 536 15.14 1.78 -18.44
C GLY A 536 14.15 2.95 -18.37
N ILE A 537 14.61 4.19 -18.45
CA ILE A 537 13.75 5.39 -18.37
C ILE A 537 13.26 5.81 -19.75
N THR A 538 11.96 5.88 -19.94
CA THR A 538 11.33 6.41 -21.15
C THR A 538 10.62 7.73 -20.87
N ILE A 539 11.03 8.79 -21.56
CA ILE A 539 10.45 10.13 -21.47
C ILE A 539 9.90 10.51 -22.84
N HIS A 540 8.62 10.89 -22.93
CA HIS A 540 8.03 11.30 -24.21
C HIS A 540 6.78 12.20 -24.05
N ALA A 541 6.31 12.73 -25.19
CA ALA A 541 5.12 13.57 -25.26
C ALA A 541 5.15 14.77 -24.29
N LEU A 542 6.31 15.42 -24.17
CA LEU A 542 6.48 16.58 -23.32
C LEU A 542 5.75 17.80 -23.92
N ALA A 543 5.28 18.70 -23.05
CA ALA A 543 4.70 19.96 -23.48
C ALA A 543 5.76 20.88 -24.06
N ASN A 544 5.32 21.92 -24.80
CA ASN A 544 6.24 22.91 -25.41
C ASN A 544 7.08 23.58 -24.31
N GLY A 545 8.40 23.55 -24.48
CA GLY A 545 9.38 24.10 -23.54
C GLY A 545 9.79 23.15 -22.40
N ALA A 546 9.19 21.95 -22.27
CA ALA A 546 9.52 21.03 -21.21
C ALA A 546 10.88 20.32 -21.42
N LYS A 547 11.67 20.24 -20.35
CA LYS A 547 13.01 19.65 -20.34
C LYS A 547 12.95 18.15 -20.06
N GLY A 548 13.88 17.40 -20.68
CA GLY A 548 13.92 15.95 -20.52
C GLY A 548 14.53 15.53 -19.19
N PHE A 549 15.80 15.84 -18.96
CA PHE A 549 16.56 15.33 -17.83
C PHE A 549 17.55 16.37 -17.31
N VAL A 550 17.40 16.75 -16.04
CA VAL A 550 18.29 17.68 -15.33
C VAL A 550 18.72 17.07 -14.00
N PHE A 551 20.03 16.87 -13.85
CA PHE A 551 20.62 16.27 -12.66
C PHE A 551 21.79 17.11 -12.13
N ASN A 552 21.71 17.52 -10.86
CA ASN A 552 22.80 18.19 -10.15
C ASN A 552 23.20 17.35 -8.94
N GLY A 553 24.39 16.75 -8.98
CA GLY A 553 24.87 15.76 -8.03
C GLY A 553 25.39 16.31 -6.70
N GLY A 554 25.41 17.61 -6.49
CA GLY A 554 25.84 18.17 -5.21
C GLY A 554 26.41 19.59 -5.28
N PRO A 555 27.06 20.09 -4.21
CA PRO A 555 27.74 21.36 -4.23
C PRO A 555 28.93 21.30 -5.19
N ALA A 556 29.09 22.33 -6.03
CA ALA A 556 30.14 22.40 -7.03
C ALA A 556 31.57 22.29 -6.44
N ALA A 557 31.75 22.74 -5.18
CA ALA A 557 33.04 22.72 -4.49
C ALA A 557 33.48 21.31 -4.06
N VAL A 558 32.54 20.41 -3.75
CA VAL A 558 32.84 19.04 -3.27
C VAL A 558 31.79 18.06 -3.82
N PRO A 559 31.85 17.70 -5.09
CA PRO A 559 30.93 16.74 -5.67
C PRO A 559 31.19 15.33 -5.09
N THR A 560 30.14 14.71 -4.58
CA THR A 560 30.20 13.38 -3.94
C THR A 560 29.29 12.35 -4.57
N THR A 561 28.56 12.73 -5.62
CA THR A 561 27.57 11.87 -6.27
C THR A 561 28.20 11.10 -7.43
N ASP A 562 28.00 9.80 -7.45
CA ASP A 562 28.22 8.93 -8.60
C ASP A 562 26.88 8.70 -9.29
N LEU A 563 26.81 9.01 -10.58
CA LEU A 563 25.61 8.84 -11.39
C LEU A 563 25.82 7.81 -12.49
N THR A 564 24.91 6.88 -12.57
CA THR A 564 24.76 5.93 -13.68
C THR A 564 23.42 6.15 -14.40
N LEU A 565 23.48 6.35 -15.70
CA LEU A 565 22.31 6.56 -16.57
C LEU A 565 22.34 5.53 -17.70
N LYS A 566 21.44 4.53 -17.63
CA LYS A 566 21.41 3.38 -18.58
C LYS A 566 20.04 3.23 -19.24
N ASN A 567 20.05 2.78 -20.50
CA ASN A 567 18.84 2.41 -21.23
C ASN A 567 17.77 3.51 -21.24
N VAL A 568 18.17 4.75 -21.52
CA VAL A 568 17.27 5.90 -21.46
C VAL A 568 16.83 6.33 -22.86
N ARG A 569 15.53 6.54 -23.01
CA ARG A 569 14.92 7.07 -24.25
C ARG A 569 14.19 8.36 -23.95
N ILE A 570 14.57 9.44 -24.63
CA ILE A 570 13.96 10.77 -24.54
C ILE A 570 13.41 11.19 -25.88
N VAL A 571 12.15 11.55 -25.94
CA VAL A 571 11.46 11.99 -27.16
C VAL A 571 10.78 13.33 -26.94
N GLY A 572 11.10 14.32 -27.80
CA GLY A 572 10.41 15.61 -27.80
C GLY A 572 10.85 16.59 -26.70
N ALA A 573 12.02 16.39 -26.08
CA ALA A 573 12.55 17.31 -25.08
C ALA A 573 12.97 18.67 -25.65
N TYR A 574 12.91 19.71 -24.82
CA TYR A 574 13.48 21.02 -25.07
C TYR A 574 14.80 21.20 -24.31
N PRO A 575 15.72 22.07 -24.80
CA PRO A 575 16.96 22.33 -24.08
C PRO A 575 16.69 23.10 -22.78
N ASN A 576 17.56 22.92 -21.81
CA ASN A 576 17.53 23.70 -20.59
C ASN A 576 17.82 25.18 -20.91
N THR A 577 16.97 26.07 -20.44
CA THR A 577 17.07 27.50 -20.69
C THR A 577 18.32 28.15 -20.09
N GLU A 578 18.88 27.58 -19.00
CA GLU A 578 20.07 28.13 -18.37
C GLU A 578 21.36 27.78 -19.08
N ASN A 579 21.47 26.56 -19.61
CA ASN A 579 22.71 26.02 -20.17
C ASN A 579 22.58 25.52 -21.64
N GLY A 580 21.39 25.52 -22.21
CA GLY A 580 21.16 25.14 -23.60
C GLY A 580 21.42 23.66 -23.92
N HIS A 581 21.23 22.72 -22.97
CA HIS A 581 21.47 21.30 -23.19
C HIS A 581 20.19 20.48 -22.97
N TYR A 582 20.01 19.36 -23.72
CA TYR A 582 18.82 18.48 -23.55
C TYR A 582 18.90 17.57 -22.34
N ILE A 583 20.11 17.05 -22.07
CA ILE A 583 20.42 16.30 -20.85
C ILE A 583 21.49 17.07 -20.09
N VAL A 584 21.26 17.38 -18.85
CA VAL A 584 22.21 18.08 -17.98
C VAL A 584 22.56 17.18 -16.80
N ILE A 585 23.83 16.84 -16.64
CA ILE A 585 24.39 16.08 -15.53
C ILE A 585 25.63 16.83 -15.04
N ILE A 586 25.53 17.45 -13.88
CA ILE A 586 26.60 18.34 -13.37
C ILE A 586 26.90 18.06 -11.89
N ASN A 587 28.09 18.51 -11.48
CA ASN A 587 28.53 18.44 -10.07
C ASN A 587 28.57 17.00 -9.53
N CYS A 588 28.96 16.05 -10.34
CA CYS A 588 29.17 14.67 -9.97
C CYS A 588 30.65 14.36 -9.80
N ARG A 589 30.96 13.30 -9.07
CA ARG A 589 32.31 12.72 -8.98
C ARG A 589 32.57 11.80 -10.18
N HIS A 590 31.65 10.87 -10.41
CA HIS A 590 31.66 9.98 -11.57
C HIS A 590 30.33 10.06 -12.30
N ILE A 591 30.39 10.03 -13.64
CA ILE A 591 29.22 9.96 -14.53
C ILE A 591 29.44 8.79 -15.49
N GLU A 592 28.49 7.85 -15.49
CA GLU A 592 28.39 6.80 -16.49
C GLU A 592 27.08 6.94 -17.26
N VAL A 593 27.17 7.06 -18.59
CA VAL A 593 26.02 7.16 -19.49
C VAL A 593 26.14 6.05 -20.52
N ASP A 594 25.21 5.10 -20.54
CA ASP A 594 25.20 4.00 -21.48
C ASP A 594 23.84 3.79 -22.13
N ASN A 595 23.81 3.62 -23.44
CA ASN A 595 22.61 3.34 -24.22
C ASN A 595 21.50 4.38 -24.05
N VAL A 596 21.84 5.64 -24.37
CA VAL A 596 20.88 6.76 -24.30
C VAL A 596 20.46 7.18 -25.70
N ASN A 597 19.16 7.32 -25.93
CA ASN A 597 18.57 7.64 -27.23
C ASN A 597 17.69 8.88 -27.15
N LEU A 598 18.05 9.92 -27.93
CA LEU A 598 17.28 11.16 -28.06
C LEU A 598 16.64 11.24 -29.45
N ARG A 599 15.33 11.51 -29.51
CA ARG A 599 14.59 11.65 -30.77
C ARG A 599 13.63 12.82 -30.74
N GLY A 600 13.46 13.49 -31.89
CA GLY A 600 12.45 14.54 -32.04
C GLY A 600 12.61 15.65 -31.00
N CYS A 601 13.83 15.96 -30.57
CA CYS A 601 14.11 17.09 -29.69
C CYS A 601 13.79 18.41 -30.39
N ASN A 602 13.32 19.39 -29.64
CA ASN A 602 12.84 20.67 -30.15
C ASN A 602 13.75 21.83 -29.69
N GLY A 603 13.90 22.85 -30.54
CA GLY A 603 14.71 24.04 -30.27
C GLY A 603 16.20 23.86 -30.54
N SER A 604 16.90 24.96 -30.55
CA SER A 604 18.38 24.97 -30.73
C SER A 604 19.07 24.78 -29.39
N ALA A 605 20.13 23.98 -29.37
CA ALA A 605 20.84 23.60 -28.14
C ALA A 605 22.36 23.72 -28.30
N GLU A 606 23.07 23.91 -27.20
CA GLU A 606 24.53 23.86 -27.16
C GLU A 606 25.01 22.40 -27.30
N SER A 607 24.35 21.42 -26.61
CA SER A 607 24.63 20.00 -26.85
C SER A 607 23.43 19.08 -26.52
N TYR A 608 23.51 17.82 -26.97
CA TYR A 608 22.59 16.78 -26.56
C TYR A 608 22.80 16.40 -25.11
N LEU A 609 24.05 16.30 -24.66
CA LEU A 609 24.44 15.94 -23.30
C LEU A 609 25.49 16.93 -22.76
N GLN A 610 25.19 17.50 -21.59
CA GLN A 610 26.19 18.11 -20.73
C GLN A 610 26.52 17.15 -19.59
N ALA A 611 27.78 16.73 -19.47
CA ALA A 611 28.25 15.81 -18.44
C ALA A 611 29.51 16.37 -17.76
N LEU A 612 29.36 16.94 -16.56
CA LEU A 612 30.45 17.57 -15.82
C LEU A 612 30.76 16.81 -14.53
N ALA A 613 31.93 16.16 -14.45
CA ALA A 613 32.39 15.39 -13.32
C ALA A 613 33.83 15.74 -12.90
N THR A 614 34.18 15.52 -11.64
CA THR A 614 35.53 15.79 -11.14
C THR A 614 36.51 14.67 -11.33
N GLN A 615 36.07 13.41 -11.46
CA GLN A 615 36.94 12.24 -11.57
C GLN A 615 36.76 11.48 -12.89
N SER A 616 35.53 11.16 -13.32
CA SER A 616 35.36 10.51 -14.62
C SER A 616 34.02 10.81 -15.28
N VAL A 617 34.05 10.87 -16.61
CA VAL A 617 32.87 10.88 -17.47
C VAL A 617 33.03 9.73 -18.48
N ILE A 618 32.14 8.76 -18.43
CA ILE A 618 32.07 7.64 -19.36
C ILE A 618 30.76 7.73 -20.11
N VAL A 619 30.83 7.89 -21.44
CA VAL A 619 29.65 7.94 -22.33
C VAL A 619 29.79 6.85 -23.36
N ASN A 620 28.90 5.89 -23.39
CA ASN A 620 28.86 4.83 -24.38
C ASN A 620 27.46 4.75 -24.99
N ARG A 621 27.37 4.66 -26.32
CA ARG A 621 26.12 4.52 -27.07
C ARG A 621 25.10 5.64 -26.82
N LEU A 622 25.52 6.90 -26.86
CA LEU A 622 24.60 8.02 -26.98
C LEU A 622 24.17 8.15 -28.44
N VAL A 623 22.91 7.97 -28.74
CA VAL A 623 22.34 8.08 -30.08
C VAL A 623 21.34 9.23 -30.11
N ALA A 624 21.67 10.28 -30.87
CA ALA A 624 20.74 11.38 -31.11
C ALA A 624 20.28 11.34 -32.58
N VAL A 625 18.98 11.53 -32.78
CA VAL A 625 18.34 11.63 -34.09
C VAL A 625 17.92 13.09 -34.33
N GLN A 626 18.00 13.55 -35.56
CA GLN A 626 17.79 14.92 -35.99
C GLN A 626 16.77 15.72 -35.13
N PRO A 627 17.17 16.82 -34.49
CA PRO A 627 16.28 17.72 -33.74
C PRO A 627 15.52 18.65 -34.70
N PHE A 628 14.45 19.26 -34.21
CA PHE A 628 13.79 20.39 -34.87
C PHE A 628 14.49 21.73 -34.55
N GLY A 629 15.82 21.76 -34.64
CA GLY A 629 16.65 22.90 -34.34
C GLY A 629 18.13 22.56 -34.53
N THR A 630 19.03 23.54 -34.34
CA THR A 630 20.46 23.33 -34.46
C THR A 630 21.06 22.93 -33.12
N VAL A 631 21.95 21.95 -33.14
CA VAL A 631 22.74 21.56 -31.96
C VAL A 631 24.21 21.81 -32.27
N ASN A 632 24.87 22.63 -31.45
CA ASN A 632 26.24 23.03 -31.69
C ASN A 632 27.23 21.88 -31.56
N ARG A 633 27.02 20.98 -30.56
CA ARG A 633 27.91 19.85 -30.28
C ARG A 633 27.15 18.60 -29.87
N PRO A 634 27.71 17.41 -30.08
CA PRO A 634 27.09 16.20 -29.60
C PRO A 634 27.13 16.09 -28.07
N ILE A 635 28.26 16.34 -27.45
CA ILE A 635 28.51 16.23 -26.00
C ILE A 635 29.34 17.43 -25.56
N TYR A 636 28.98 18.00 -24.43
CA TYR A 636 29.77 18.99 -23.72
C TYR A 636 30.20 18.42 -22.35
N THR A 637 31.51 18.37 -22.12
CA THR A 637 32.06 17.83 -20.87
C THR A 637 33.22 18.67 -20.37
N ASN A 638 33.54 18.60 -19.11
CA ASN A 638 34.76 19.19 -18.56
C ASN A 638 35.60 18.12 -17.85
N GLY A 639 36.89 18.38 -17.80
CA GLY A 639 37.76 17.71 -16.85
C GLY A 639 38.18 18.73 -15.79
N SER A 640 37.40 18.92 -14.74
CA SER A 640 37.67 19.94 -13.72
C SER A 640 38.87 19.60 -12.79
N GLY A 641 39.60 18.52 -13.10
CA GLY A 641 40.85 18.16 -12.43
C GLY A 641 41.90 17.67 -13.41
N SER A 642 43.18 17.84 -13.13
CA SER A 642 44.29 17.32 -13.93
C SER A 642 44.24 15.81 -14.15
N ASP A 643 43.47 15.10 -13.35
CA ASP A 643 43.35 13.64 -13.37
C ASP A 643 42.02 13.09 -13.89
N ALA A 644 41.07 13.96 -14.27
CA ALA A 644 39.77 13.50 -14.77
C ALA A 644 39.91 12.65 -16.03
N ILE A 645 39.20 11.53 -16.05
CA ILE A 645 39.17 10.58 -17.18
C ILE A 645 37.87 10.84 -17.95
N VAL A 646 38.01 11.07 -19.30
CA VAL A 646 36.87 11.16 -20.18
C VAL A 646 36.95 10.03 -21.21
N ASN A 647 35.93 9.21 -21.29
CA ASN A 647 35.82 8.10 -22.23
C ASN A 647 34.46 8.20 -22.95
N ILE A 648 34.51 8.43 -24.27
CA ILE A 648 33.33 8.63 -25.13
C ILE A 648 33.41 7.68 -26.32
N THR A 649 32.50 6.71 -26.35
CA THR A 649 32.57 5.66 -27.37
C THR A 649 31.18 5.33 -27.96
N ASN A 650 31.19 4.90 -29.21
CA ASN A 650 30.03 4.39 -29.94
C ASN A 650 28.83 5.39 -29.98
N CYS A 651 29.11 6.69 -29.97
CA CYS A 651 28.08 7.72 -29.99
C CYS A 651 27.73 8.13 -31.43
N VAL A 652 26.48 8.40 -31.68
CA VAL A 652 25.95 8.84 -33.00
C VAL A 652 25.13 10.10 -32.81
N ALA A 653 25.50 11.17 -33.46
CA ALA A 653 24.76 12.43 -33.50
C ALA A 653 24.84 13.06 -34.88
N PRO A 654 23.84 12.85 -35.74
CA PRO A 654 23.71 13.58 -37.00
C PRO A 654 23.41 15.05 -36.71
N ASP A 655 23.77 15.95 -37.60
CA ASP A 655 23.35 17.37 -37.61
C ASP A 655 23.86 18.28 -36.49
N THR A 656 25.07 18.09 -36.02
CA THR A 656 25.76 19.12 -35.23
C THR A 656 26.54 20.08 -36.11
N THR A 657 26.43 21.38 -35.87
CA THR A 657 27.09 22.41 -36.69
C THR A 657 28.62 22.37 -36.58
N THR A 658 29.18 21.97 -35.45
CA THR A 658 30.62 21.89 -35.20
C THR A 658 31.18 20.46 -35.21
N GLY A 659 30.33 19.45 -35.05
CA GLY A 659 30.70 18.03 -35.10
C GLY A 659 31.66 17.53 -34.02
N SER A 660 32.16 18.40 -33.14
CA SER A 660 33.18 18.07 -32.16
C SER A 660 32.64 18.05 -30.75
N ILE A 661 33.23 17.18 -29.90
CA ILE A 661 32.96 17.15 -28.44
C ILE A 661 33.54 18.43 -27.83
N GLY A 662 32.73 19.13 -27.02
CA GLY A 662 33.15 20.32 -26.30
C GLY A 662 33.81 19.96 -24.98
N TYR A 663 34.99 20.50 -24.73
CA TYR A 663 35.72 20.34 -23.49
C TYR A 663 36.00 21.71 -22.84
N ASN A 664 35.76 21.83 -21.53
CA ASN A 664 36.13 23.04 -20.79
C ASN A 664 36.35 22.76 -19.29
N PRO A 665 37.60 22.67 -18.81
CA PRO A 665 38.86 22.58 -19.56
C PRO A 665 39.04 21.23 -20.28
N VAL A 666 40.00 21.13 -21.15
CA VAL A 666 40.31 19.89 -21.86
C VAL A 666 40.93 18.89 -20.91
N PRO A 667 40.36 17.66 -20.72
CA PRO A 667 40.91 16.67 -19.84
C PRO A 667 42.25 16.12 -20.35
N THR A 668 43.15 15.77 -19.40
CA THR A 668 44.46 15.19 -19.74
C THR A 668 44.38 13.73 -20.15
N LYS A 669 43.39 13.00 -19.63
CA LYS A 669 43.12 11.58 -19.92
C LYS A 669 41.79 11.46 -20.66
N ARG A 670 41.85 11.34 -21.97
CA ARG A 670 40.64 11.19 -22.81
C ARG A 670 40.79 10.02 -23.76
N TYR A 671 39.65 9.34 -23.97
CA TYR A 671 39.52 8.28 -24.94
C TYR A 671 38.24 8.49 -25.77
N GLU A 672 38.38 8.49 -27.07
CA GLU A 672 37.27 8.63 -28.02
C GLU A 672 37.39 7.56 -29.11
N ALA A 673 36.33 6.74 -29.29
CA ALA A 673 36.35 5.69 -30.30
C ALA A 673 34.97 5.43 -30.90
N ASN A 674 34.92 5.09 -32.18
CA ASN A 674 33.72 4.69 -32.91
C ASN A 674 32.57 5.70 -32.85
N ASN A 675 32.87 7.00 -32.70
CA ASN A 675 31.86 8.04 -32.68
C ASN A 675 31.51 8.50 -34.08
N GLN A 676 30.22 8.66 -34.40
CA GLN A 676 29.71 9.12 -35.67
C GLN A 676 28.95 10.43 -35.46
N PHE A 677 29.60 11.55 -35.89
CA PHE A 677 29.00 12.88 -35.86
C PHE A 677 28.94 13.42 -37.27
N ALA A 678 27.82 14.02 -37.68
CA ALA A 678 27.52 14.34 -39.06
C ALA A 678 28.57 15.20 -39.79
N ASN A 679 29.35 16.00 -39.11
CA ASN A 679 30.41 16.86 -39.67
C ASN A 679 31.78 16.61 -39.01
N SER A 680 32.00 15.44 -38.41
CA SER A 680 33.30 15.18 -37.82
C SER A 680 34.33 14.86 -38.88
N SER A 681 35.08 15.86 -39.29
CA SER A 681 36.38 15.68 -39.95
C SER A 681 37.49 15.29 -38.95
N GLN A 682 37.11 14.90 -37.73
CA GLN A 682 38.11 14.56 -36.73
C GLN A 682 38.64 13.16 -36.98
N PRO A 683 39.94 13.01 -37.13
CA PRO A 683 40.57 11.69 -37.15
C PRO A 683 40.25 10.97 -35.86
N GLN A 684 39.92 9.69 -35.93
CA GLN A 684 39.78 8.83 -34.76
C GLN A 684 41.10 8.90 -33.97
N GLN A 685 41.04 9.52 -32.77
CA GLN A 685 42.19 9.50 -31.89
C GLN A 685 42.24 8.15 -31.20
N TYR A 686 43.17 7.33 -31.61
CA TYR A 686 43.49 6.07 -30.96
C TYR A 686 44.11 6.34 -29.57
N PRO A 687 43.89 5.49 -28.56
CA PRO A 687 44.23 5.75 -27.16
C PRO A 687 45.73 5.72 -26.82
N PHE A 688 46.61 5.89 -27.80
CA PHE A 688 48.07 5.81 -27.62
C PHE A 688 48.69 7.17 -27.40
N THR A 689 48.40 7.81 -26.27
CA THR A 689 48.87 9.17 -25.98
C THR A 689 50.20 9.25 -25.22
N ASN A 690 50.78 8.15 -24.78
CA ASN A 690 52.02 8.22 -23.99
C ASN A 690 53.32 8.14 -24.76
N SER A 691 53.32 7.99 -26.09
CA SER A 691 54.53 7.95 -26.89
C SER A 691 54.71 9.06 -27.91
N GLY A 692 53.89 10.08 -27.87
CA GLY A 692 54.04 11.22 -28.79
C GLY A 692 53.90 10.90 -30.29
N ALA A 693 53.57 9.69 -30.68
CA ALA A 693 53.76 9.21 -32.06
C ALA A 693 52.51 9.24 -32.94
N LEU A 694 51.31 9.50 -32.43
CA LEU A 694 50.09 9.55 -33.26
C LEU A 694 49.17 10.72 -32.86
N ARG A 695 49.59 11.91 -33.05
CA ARG A 695 48.70 13.08 -33.08
C ARG A 695 48.27 13.34 -34.51
N GLY A 696 46.99 13.05 -34.81
CA GLY A 696 46.31 13.66 -35.95
C GLY A 696 46.91 13.45 -37.33
N GLY A 697 47.47 12.30 -37.60
CA GLY A 697 47.96 11.95 -38.94
C GLY A 697 46.97 11.09 -39.70
N ASP A 698 46.74 11.38 -40.97
CA ASP A 698 46.04 10.50 -41.89
C ASP A 698 46.73 9.13 -41.90
N VAL A 699 45.96 8.05 -41.71
CA VAL A 699 46.49 6.67 -41.73
C VAL A 699 47.31 6.37 -43.00
N ASN A 700 47.03 7.08 -44.07
CA ASN A 700 47.78 6.98 -45.33
C ASN A 700 49.20 7.58 -45.28
N THR A 701 49.59 8.28 -44.22
CA THR A 701 50.94 8.86 -44.03
C THR A 701 51.81 8.11 -43.05
N LEU A 702 51.30 7.00 -42.44
CA LEU A 702 52.03 6.17 -41.49
C LEU A 702 53.14 5.39 -42.23
N SER A 703 54.37 5.45 -41.72
CA SER A 703 55.44 4.61 -42.20
C SER A 703 55.19 3.15 -41.78
N THR A 704 55.79 2.22 -42.54
CA THR A 704 55.77 0.79 -42.22
C THR A 704 56.23 0.49 -40.74
N LYS A 705 57.13 1.33 -40.24
CA LYS A 705 57.68 1.24 -38.87
C LYS A 705 56.63 1.68 -37.84
N ASP A 706 55.80 2.68 -38.15
CA ASP A 706 54.73 3.15 -37.27
C ASP A 706 53.59 2.12 -37.20
N ILE A 707 53.24 1.49 -38.31
CA ILE A 707 52.27 0.38 -38.35
C ILE A 707 52.79 -0.83 -37.55
N ALA A 708 54.07 -1.17 -37.69
CA ALA A 708 54.67 -2.28 -36.93
C ALA A 708 54.66 -2.00 -35.41
N ASN A 709 54.92 -0.77 -34.98
CA ASN A 709 54.86 -0.37 -33.58
C ASN A 709 53.44 -0.38 -33.03
N ILE A 710 52.44 0.02 -33.81
CA ILE A 710 51.02 -0.05 -33.44
C ILE A 710 50.60 -1.51 -33.26
N VAL A 711 50.94 -2.37 -34.19
CA VAL A 711 50.62 -3.83 -34.11
C VAL A 711 51.31 -4.47 -32.95
N ALA A 712 52.59 -4.17 -32.70
CA ALA A 712 53.34 -4.71 -31.55
C ALA A 712 52.70 -4.30 -30.18
N THR A 713 52.27 -3.05 -30.06
CA THR A 713 51.61 -2.52 -28.88
C THR A 713 50.26 -3.18 -28.66
N LEU A 714 49.46 -3.31 -29.74
CA LEU A 714 48.16 -3.98 -29.72
C LEU A 714 48.30 -5.47 -29.27
N VAL A 715 49.25 -6.18 -29.82
CA VAL A 715 49.56 -7.58 -29.47
C VAL A 715 49.99 -7.69 -28.00
N ASN A 716 50.79 -6.75 -27.51
CA ASN A 716 51.24 -6.72 -26.13
C ASN A 716 50.09 -6.40 -25.16
N ASP A 717 49.19 -5.52 -25.50
CA ASP A 717 48.03 -5.15 -24.67
C ASP A 717 46.94 -6.25 -24.67
N ILE A 718 46.77 -6.96 -25.80
CA ILE A 718 45.90 -8.14 -25.88
C ILE A 718 46.50 -9.27 -25.02
N SER A 719 47.79 -9.54 -25.12
CA SER A 719 48.46 -10.58 -24.34
C SER A 719 48.51 -10.29 -22.83
N ASN A 720 48.41 -9.01 -22.44
CA ASN A 720 48.34 -8.58 -21.03
C ASN A 720 46.88 -8.43 -20.50
N GLY A 721 45.89 -8.88 -21.25
CA GLY A 721 44.49 -8.85 -20.83
C GLY A 721 43.86 -7.46 -20.74
N LYS A 722 44.47 -6.42 -21.36
CA LYS A 722 43.96 -5.05 -21.34
C LYS A 722 42.82 -4.80 -22.38
N PHE A 723 42.61 -5.74 -23.29
CA PHE A 723 41.52 -5.72 -24.27
C PHE A 723 40.81 -7.06 -24.30
N VAL A 724 39.53 -7.04 -24.15
CA VAL A 724 38.63 -8.17 -24.45
C VAL A 724 37.96 -7.85 -25.78
N VAL A 725 38.29 -8.58 -26.81
CA VAL A 725 37.53 -8.56 -28.07
C VAL A 725 36.20 -9.28 -27.79
N ARG A 726 35.15 -8.54 -27.76
CA ARG A 726 33.77 -9.09 -27.78
C ARG A 726 33.20 -8.93 -29.18
#